data_e5c38d58af8a1401c066f2ad2bb4c88c
#
_entry.id   e5c38d58af8a1401c066f2ad2bb4c88c
#
_cell.length_a   1.000
_cell.length_b   1.000
_cell.length_c   1.000
_cell.angle_alpha   90.00
_cell.angle_beta   90.00
_cell.angle_gamma   90.00
#
_symmetry.space_group_name_H-M   'P 1'
#
loop_
_entity.id
_entity.type
_entity.pdbx_description
1 polymer ?
#
loop_
_entity_poly.entity_id
_entity_poly.type
_entity_poly.pdbx_seq_one_letter_code
_entity_poly.pdbx_strand_id
1 'polypeptide(L)'
;MRTIRNAIKRRHRLIVHLLLLVPVIATTFRGSTGHAESFQQNNSAEEHAQALLETLTPEERVGQLFLVTFEGKDVNFETQIYDLITNHHIGGVILEQNSDNFVVPPQTANGTWQLIQELQTTEWSASQSNQIEPETNEEFRPAFIPLFVGISQDGNGPPADQIFNNLTLLPSFMGIGATFETDLARQVGTVAGSELSALGINLLLGPSLDVLETPIEEGTGDLGVRTFGGDPFWVGEMGRAYVSGVHEGSEGGMAVIAKHFPGHGSSDRLPEKEVATVRKSLEQLKQIELAPFYAVTGNAPSELATVDGLLTSHIRYQGFQGNIRETTRPVSMDPQALDQLINLPPFADWIEAGGIMISENLGSEAFRRFEDPSGLNFQARFIARDAFLAGNDLLFVGDEFISTSDEDQYSSIVSTLDLFAQKYRDDPAFQERVDESVLKILTLKYKLNNSTIFTLGSTIPPQENLVDVGNSDQVSRQVSQEAVTLISPSFTDLAETIPVPPDINDKIVFITDERSAQQCFTCPEQQVFPKSGLMDAVLRLYGPLAGGQVVQRNLFTYSFDQLLALLNRAPEFDYTVLESELDQAQWIIFSLANVSSDNPSSQALSRFLAERPDLFRQKNLVVFGFDAPYYLDATEISKLSAYYGIYSKIPQFVDTAARVLFGEIPATRGDLPVSVSGINYDLISATSPDPDQTIELFMDVPEAILGTPDPTQMPELTIGDLIPVRTGVIFDHNGRPVPDGTIVDFVLSAGLTEIATQKETTQDGIARTTFLIEESGTIVINARSDPALESNSLQIDIPPEGIPTIEFVITQFPTETATQEPEPTGVISQTETPPPPPSAGSINLIDWFVAAGVSIIVGAVIYWLTTTFGLIRWGVRSGLLAIIGGLLAYMYIALQLPGSQQLLDVPGAWGVLLITTLGAAIGWGASYGWQRIAESS
;
A
#
# COMPACT_ATOMS: atom_id res chain seq x y z
N MET A 1 -73.35 -6.89 -36.09
CA MET A 1 -72.11 -6.57 -36.87
C MET A 1 -71.32 -5.34 -36.39
N ARG A 2 -71.82 -4.48 -35.54
CA ARG A 2 -70.99 -3.31 -35.02
C ARG A 2 -70.08 -3.66 -33.84
N THR A 3 -70.29 -4.72 -33.06
CA THR A 3 -69.54 -5.12 -31.90
C THR A 3 -68.24 -5.89 -32.23
N ILE A 4 -68.18 -6.61 -33.35
CA ILE A 4 -66.99 -7.38 -33.79
C ILE A 4 -65.93 -6.46 -34.43
N ARG A 5 -66.34 -5.33 -35.03
CA ARG A 5 -65.46 -4.38 -35.69
C ARG A 5 -64.64 -3.51 -34.66
N ASN A 6 -65.18 -3.33 -33.45
CA ASN A 6 -64.49 -2.59 -32.40
C ASN A 6 -63.44 -3.48 -31.62
N ALA A 7 -63.64 -4.79 -31.57
CA ALA A 7 -62.69 -5.73 -30.95
C ALA A 7 -61.45 -5.93 -31.84
N ILE A 8 -61.59 -5.94 -33.15
CA ILE A 8 -60.48 -6.06 -34.12
C ILE A 8 -59.62 -4.79 -34.13
N LYS A 9 -60.24 -3.58 -34.05
CA LYS A 9 -59.51 -2.31 -33.98
C LYS A 9 -58.72 -2.13 -32.66
N ARG A 10 -59.19 -2.68 -31.55
CA ARG A 10 -58.47 -2.68 -30.27
C ARG A 10 -57.28 -3.64 -30.26
N ARG A 11 -57.38 -4.82 -30.88
CA ARG A 11 -56.29 -5.76 -31.03
C ARG A 11 -55.20 -5.24 -31.98
N HIS A 12 -55.53 -4.56 -33.07
CA HIS A 12 -54.54 -3.97 -33.98
C HIS A 12 -53.77 -2.80 -33.33
N ARG A 13 -54.39 -1.99 -32.47
CA ARG A 13 -53.72 -0.93 -31.73
C ARG A 13 -52.75 -1.48 -30.65
N LEU A 14 -53.12 -2.59 -30.02
CA LEU A 14 -52.24 -3.25 -29.04
C LEU A 14 -51.01 -3.91 -29.69
N ILE A 15 -51.17 -4.53 -30.88
CA ILE A 15 -50.06 -5.15 -31.64
C ILE A 15 -49.12 -4.08 -32.23
N VAL A 16 -49.64 -2.94 -32.69
CA VAL A 16 -48.80 -1.83 -33.19
C VAL A 16 -48.03 -1.13 -32.03
N HIS A 17 -48.61 -1.02 -30.81
CA HIS A 17 -47.88 -0.52 -29.65
C HIS A 17 -46.86 -1.53 -29.10
N LEU A 18 -47.05 -2.85 -29.23
CA LEU A 18 -46.10 -3.86 -28.86
C LEU A 18 -44.94 -3.95 -29.86
N LEU A 19 -45.20 -3.71 -31.17
CA LEU A 19 -44.18 -3.70 -32.22
C LEU A 19 -43.36 -2.40 -32.27
N LEU A 20 -43.82 -1.31 -31.65
CA LEU A 20 -43.08 -0.05 -31.49
C LEU A 20 -42.24 -0.01 -30.18
N LEU A 21 -42.49 -0.89 -29.20
CA LEU A 21 -41.73 -1.01 -27.98
C LEU A 21 -40.48 -1.91 -28.14
N VAL A 22 -40.44 -2.81 -29.13
CA VAL A 22 -39.30 -3.70 -29.41
C VAL A 22 -38.05 -2.94 -29.91
N PRO A 23 -38.11 -1.91 -30.77
CA PRO A 23 -36.91 -1.16 -31.17
C PRO A 23 -36.42 -0.15 -30.09
N VAL A 24 -37.26 0.29 -29.13
CA VAL A 24 -36.83 1.18 -28.03
C VAL A 24 -36.11 0.41 -26.95
N ILE A 25 -36.45 -0.85 -26.71
CA ILE A 25 -35.70 -1.73 -25.79
C ILE A 25 -34.37 -2.20 -26.44
N ALA A 26 -34.31 -2.31 -27.79
CA ALA A 26 -33.10 -2.70 -28.51
C ALA A 26 -32.08 -1.55 -28.70
N THR A 27 -32.42 -0.30 -28.42
CA THR A 27 -31.49 0.84 -28.53
C THR A 27 -30.98 1.34 -27.16
N THR A 28 -31.55 0.89 -26.04
CA THR A 28 -31.02 1.13 -24.69
C THR A 28 -30.06 0.05 -24.19
N PHE A 29 -29.82 -1.02 -24.97
CA PHE A 29 -28.83 -2.06 -24.67
C PHE A 29 -27.62 -2.07 -25.63
N ARG A 30 -27.11 -0.88 -25.99
CA ARG A 30 -25.82 -0.75 -26.69
C ARG A 30 -24.81 0.01 -25.82
N GLY A 31 -24.58 -0.52 -24.64
CA GLY A 31 -23.59 0.00 -23.71
C GLY A 31 -23.38 -0.93 -22.52
N SER A 32 -23.06 -2.18 -22.75
CA SER A 32 -22.31 -3.06 -21.84
C SER A 32 -22.26 -4.49 -22.42
N THR A 33 -21.50 -4.68 -23.47
CA THR A 33 -21.21 -6.04 -23.95
C THR A 33 -20.07 -6.71 -23.16
N GLY A 34 -19.37 -5.96 -22.31
CA GLY A 34 -18.32 -6.53 -21.46
C GLY A 34 -18.85 -7.26 -20.21
N HIS A 35 -19.94 -6.73 -19.60
CA HIS A 35 -20.47 -7.35 -18.38
C HIS A 35 -21.35 -8.58 -18.62
N ALA A 36 -21.92 -8.74 -19.81
CA ALA A 36 -22.78 -9.89 -20.11
C ALA A 36 -22.00 -11.14 -20.48
N GLU A 37 -20.79 -11.01 -21.03
CA GLU A 37 -19.91 -12.14 -21.31
C GLU A 37 -19.25 -12.69 -20.05
N SER A 38 -18.82 -11.83 -19.13
CA SER A 38 -18.23 -12.26 -17.86
C SER A 38 -19.25 -12.97 -16.95
N PHE A 39 -20.47 -12.46 -16.86
CA PHE A 39 -21.55 -13.11 -16.09
C PHE A 39 -21.92 -14.50 -16.66
N GLN A 40 -21.89 -14.67 -17.97
CA GLN A 40 -22.21 -15.94 -18.60
C GLN A 40 -21.05 -16.96 -18.47
N GLN A 41 -19.82 -16.50 -18.45
CA GLN A 41 -18.64 -17.33 -18.24
C GLN A 41 -18.48 -17.76 -16.77
N ASN A 42 -18.76 -16.85 -15.81
CA ASN A 42 -18.78 -17.17 -14.39
C ASN A 42 -19.83 -18.22 -14.03
N ASN A 43 -21.05 -18.07 -14.51
CA ASN A 43 -22.09 -19.07 -14.29
C ASN A 43 -21.72 -20.45 -14.88
N SER A 44 -20.98 -20.50 -15.99
CA SER A 44 -20.55 -21.77 -16.55
C SER A 44 -19.42 -22.43 -15.75
N ALA A 45 -18.46 -21.66 -15.23
CA ALA A 45 -17.38 -22.18 -14.38
C ALA A 45 -17.92 -22.75 -13.07
N GLU A 46 -18.83 -22.03 -12.41
CA GLU A 46 -19.50 -22.48 -11.19
C GLU A 46 -20.36 -23.71 -11.42
N GLU A 47 -21.13 -23.79 -12.52
CA GLU A 47 -21.91 -24.98 -12.88
C GLU A 47 -21.00 -26.22 -13.06
N HIS A 48 -19.84 -26.07 -13.68
CA HIS A 48 -18.86 -27.15 -13.82
C HIS A 48 -18.21 -27.53 -12.50
N ALA A 49 -17.89 -26.56 -11.67
CA ALA A 49 -17.35 -26.75 -10.33
C ALA A 49 -18.34 -27.50 -9.43
N GLN A 50 -19.62 -27.11 -9.45
CA GLN A 50 -20.67 -27.76 -8.71
C GLN A 50 -20.88 -29.22 -9.16
N ALA A 51 -20.89 -29.45 -10.47
CA ALA A 51 -21.02 -30.81 -11.02
C ALA A 51 -19.81 -31.70 -10.65
N LEU A 52 -18.61 -31.14 -10.62
CA LEU A 52 -17.41 -31.86 -10.17
C LEU A 52 -17.47 -32.14 -8.67
N LEU A 53 -17.80 -31.13 -7.85
CA LEU A 53 -17.92 -31.26 -6.39
C LEU A 53 -18.82 -32.41 -5.99
N GLU A 54 -19.95 -32.61 -6.68
CA GLU A 54 -20.88 -33.70 -6.38
C GLU A 54 -20.27 -35.12 -6.56
N THR A 55 -19.17 -35.24 -7.31
CA THR A 55 -18.50 -36.53 -7.58
C THR A 55 -17.32 -36.80 -6.66
N LEU A 56 -16.82 -35.78 -5.95
CA LEU A 56 -15.62 -35.92 -5.12
C LEU A 56 -15.90 -36.65 -3.80
N THR A 57 -14.94 -37.50 -3.42
CA THR A 57 -14.87 -38.10 -2.07
C THR A 57 -14.59 -37.05 -1.00
N PRO A 58 -14.83 -37.37 0.29
CA PRO A 58 -14.44 -36.47 1.41
C PRO A 58 -12.96 -36.10 1.41
N GLU A 59 -12.07 -37.03 1.08
CA GLU A 59 -10.62 -36.84 1.03
C GLU A 59 -10.23 -35.90 -0.08
N GLU A 60 -10.78 -36.07 -1.29
CA GLU A 60 -10.54 -35.18 -2.42
C GLU A 60 -11.01 -33.75 -2.09
N ARG A 61 -12.19 -33.57 -1.46
CA ARG A 61 -12.68 -32.24 -1.05
C ARG A 61 -11.75 -31.59 -0.04
N VAL A 62 -11.38 -32.33 0.99
CA VAL A 62 -10.52 -31.81 2.06
C VAL A 62 -9.14 -31.47 1.54
N GLY A 63 -8.55 -32.31 0.70
CA GLY A 63 -7.24 -32.05 0.10
C GLY A 63 -7.19 -30.71 -0.64
N GLN A 64 -8.28 -30.33 -1.35
CA GLN A 64 -8.34 -29.08 -2.11
C GLN A 64 -8.21 -27.81 -1.24
N LEU A 65 -8.41 -27.90 0.08
CA LEU A 65 -8.27 -26.77 1.00
C LEU A 65 -6.81 -26.41 1.32
N PHE A 66 -5.82 -27.22 0.89
CA PHE A 66 -4.45 -27.08 1.34
C PHE A 66 -3.48 -26.69 0.23
N LEU A 67 -2.68 -25.64 0.51
CA LEU A 67 -1.48 -25.27 -0.23
C LEU A 67 -0.29 -25.65 0.64
N VAL A 68 0.64 -26.47 0.15
CA VAL A 68 1.76 -26.98 0.92
C VAL A 68 3.10 -26.58 0.32
N THR A 69 4.14 -26.38 1.15
CA THR A 69 5.53 -26.39 0.69
C THR A 69 6.06 -27.84 0.75
N PHE A 70 7.13 -28.11 0.01
CA PHE A 70 7.80 -29.41 0.00
C PHE A 70 9.29 -29.24 -0.29
N GLU A 71 10.13 -30.09 0.29
CA GLU A 71 11.57 -30.05 0.06
C GLU A 71 11.96 -30.70 -1.27
N GLY A 72 12.89 -30.07 -1.98
CA GLY A 72 13.54 -30.58 -3.17
C GLY A 72 12.76 -30.31 -4.46
N LYS A 73 13.23 -30.98 -5.51
CA LYS A 73 12.74 -30.79 -6.91
C LYS A 73 12.39 -32.07 -7.61
N ASP A 74 12.35 -33.20 -6.89
CA ASP A 74 12.02 -34.51 -7.43
C ASP A 74 10.57 -34.88 -7.05
N VAL A 75 9.78 -35.35 -8.04
CA VAL A 75 8.41 -35.80 -7.84
C VAL A 75 8.32 -37.25 -8.32
N ASN A 76 8.77 -38.17 -7.47
CA ASN A 76 8.71 -39.60 -7.75
C ASN A 76 8.04 -40.36 -6.60
N PHE A 77 7.71 -41.63 -6.82
CA PHE A 77 6.95 -42.44 -5.88
C PHE A 77 7.60 -42.63 -4.47
N GLU A 78 8.86 -42.22 -4.29
CA GLU A 78 9.56 -42.28 -3.01
C GLU A 78 9.49 -40.95 -2.24
N THR A 79 8.97 -39.88 -2.88
CA THR A 79 8.90 -38.54 -2.28
C THR A 79 7.57 -38.29 -1.56
N GLN A 80 7.62 -37.52 -0.48
CA GLN A 80 6.44 -37.14 0.30
C GLN A 80 5.44 -36.32 -0.53
N ILE A 81 5.91 -35.45 -1.41
CA ILE A 81 5.02 -34.67 -2.29
C ILE A 81 4.25 -35.54 -3.27
N TYR A 82 4.86 -36.62 -3.79
CA TYR A 82 4.15 -37.58 -4.63
C TYR A 82 2.95 -38.19 -3.87
N ASP A 83 3.15 -38.58 -2.61
CA ASP A 83 2.10 -39.15 -1.77
C ASP A 83 1.00 -38.13 -1.45
N LEU A 84 1.35 -36.89 -1.10
CA LEU A 84 0.39 -35.82 -0.84
C LEU A 84 -0.49 -35.51 -2.07
N ILE A 85 0.08 -35.56 -3.27
CA ILE A 85 -0.69 -35.37 -4.51
C ILE A 85 -1.58 -36.60 -4.78
N THR A 86 -1.01 -37.81 -4.75
CA THR A 86 -1.71 -39.02 -5.26
C THR A 86 -2.71 -39.60 -4.30
N ASN A 87 -2.44 -39.56 -2.99
CA ASN A 87 -3.29 -40.21 -1.97
C ASN A 87 -4.05 -39.22 -1.08
N HIS A 88 -3.60 -37.95 -1.02
CA HIS A 88 -4.24 -36.92 -0.20
C HIS A 88 -4.84 -35.77 -1.00
N HIS A 89 -4.69 -35.77 -2.33
CA HIS A 89 -5.38 -34.88 -3.29
C HIS A 89 -5.27 -33.39 -2.94
N ILE A 90 -4.06 -32.91 -2.50
CA ILE A 90 -3.84 -31.53 -2.08
C ILE A 90 -4.22 -30.52 -3.18
N GLY A 91 -4.71 -29.34 -2.76
CA GLY A 91 -5.17 -28.29 -3.67
C GLY A 91 -4.05 -27.61 -4.46
N GLY A 92 -2.83 -27.58 -3.92
CA GLY A 92 -1.69 -27.02 -4.62
C GLY A 92 -0.41 -26.98 -3.80
N VAL A 93 0.63 -26.40 -4.41
CA VAL A 93 1.95 -26.24 -3.81
C VAL A 93 2.42 -24.79 -3.89
N ILE A 94 3.26 -24.38 -2.95
CA ILE A 94 3.99 -23.12 -3.01
C ILE A 94 5.48 -23.43 -3.20
N LEU A 95 6.08 -22.83 -4.24
CA LEU A 95 7.48 -23.01 -4.55
C LEU A 95 8.32 -21.96 -3.84
N GLU A 96 9.33 -22.43 -3.09
CA GLU A 96 10.20 -21.57 -2.30
C GLU A 96 11.68 -21.90 -2.51
N GLN A 97 12.51 -20.85 -2.46
CA GLN A 97 13.97 -21.00 -2.51
C GLN A 97 14.49 -21.80 -1.31
N ASN A 98 13.93 -21.55 -0.14
CA ASN A 98 14.30 -22.21 1.11
C ASN A 98 13.94 -23.71 1.15
N SER A 99 13.01 -24.14 0.29
CA SER A 99 12.64 -25.55 0.12
C SER A 99 13.40 -26.26 -0.99
N ASP A 100 14.48 -25.63 -1.54
CA ASP A 100 15.35 -26.16 -2.63
C ASP A 100 14.57 -26.57 -3.90
N ASN A 101 13.46 -25.88 -4.22
CA ASN A 101 12.64 -26.23 -5.38
C ASN A 101 13.25 -25.81 -6.73
N PHE A 102 14.35 -25.08 -6.74
CA PHE A 102 14.96 -24.56 -7.95
C PHE A 102 16.29 -25.22 -8.30
N VAL A 103 16.68 -25.11 -9.55
CA VAL A 103 17.95 -25.67 -10.06
C VAL A 103 18.97 -24.57 -10.34
N VAL A 104 20.21 -25.01 -10.49
CA VAL A 104 21.35 -24.14 -10.76
C VAL A 104 21.20 -23.34 -12.07
N PRO A 105 21.53 -22.03 -12.07
CA PRO A 105 21.57 -21.24 -13.30
C PRO A 105 22.59 -21.81 -14.33
N PRO A 106 22.33 -21.67 -15.65
CA PRO A 106 21.24 -20.97 -16.29
C PRO A 106 19.99 -21.84 -16.56
N GLN A 107 19.81 -22.92 -15.85
CA GLN A 107 18.71 -23.87 -16.09
C GLN A 107 17.49 -23.58 -15.19
N THR A 108 17.49 -22.51 -14.40
CA THR A 108 16.47 -22.25 -13.37
C THR A 108 15.07 -22.21 -13.98
N ALA A 109 14.80 -21.39 -14.97
CA ALA A 109 13.47 -21.31 -15.61
C ALA A 109 13.02 -22.64 -16.22
N ASN A 110 13.91 -23.32 -16.98
CA ASN A 110 13.57 -24.60 -17.57
C ASN A 110 13.37 -25.70 -16.51
N GLY A 111 14.16 -25.70 -15.44
CA GLY A 111 14.00 -26.65 -14.34
C GLY A 111 12.71 -26.42 -13.57
N THR A 112 12.31 -25.19 -13.34
CA THR A 112 11.02 -24.84 -12.73
C THR A 112 9.85 -25.32 -13.59
N TRP A 113 9.90 -25.07 -14.89
CA TRP A 113 8.90 -25.59 -15.82
C TRP A 113 8.81 -27.13 -15.78
N GLN A 114 9.96 -27.84 -15.75
CA GLN A 114 10.00 -29.30 -15.64
C GLN A 114 9.38 -29.80 -14.32
N LEU A 115 9.73 -29.18 -13.20
CA LEU A 115 9.15 -29.50 -11.90
C LEU A 115 7.61 -29.36 -11.92
N ILE A 116 7.11 -28.25 -12.46
CA ILE A 116 5.66 -28.00 -12.56
C ILE A 116 4.99 -29.02 -13.49
N GLN A 117 5.63 -29.36 -14.60
CA GLN A 117 5.15 -30.43 -15.47
C GLN A 117 5.07 -31.78 -14.73
N GLU A 118 6.05 -32.12 -13.91
CA GLU A 118 6.06 -33.37 -13.15
C GLU A 118 4.96 -33.37 -12.08
N LEU A 119 4.74 -32.27 -11.36
CA LEU A 119 3.67 -32.11 -10.38
C LEU A 119 2.29 -32.32 -11.03
N GLN A 120 1.99 -31.61 -12.10
CA GLN A 120 0.70 -31.72 -12.80
C GLN A 120 0.51 -33.10 -13.46
N THR A 121 1.59 -33.70 -13.98
CA THR A 121 1.54 -35.04 -14.56
C THR A 121 1.31 -36.14 -13.52
N THR A 122 1.83 -35.94 -12.31
CA THR A 122 1.60 -36.85 -11.16
C THR A 122 0.14 -36.84 -10.78
N GLU A 123 -0.48 -35.67 -10.62
CA GLU A 123 -1.92 -35.55 -10.35
C GLU A 123 -2.78 -36.17 -11.46
N TRP A 124 -2.46 -35.86 -12.71
CA TRP A 124 -3.15 -36.48 -13.85
C TRP A 124 -3.00 -37.99 -13.85
N SER A 125 -1.82 -38.53 -13.58
CA SER A 125 -1.58 -39.97 -13.55
C SER A 125 -2.33 -40.68 -12.42
N ALA A 126 -2.42 -40.06 -11.25
CA ALA A 126 -3.22 -40.55 -10.13
C ALA A 126 -4.70 -40.68 -10.52
N SER A 127 -5.24 -39.70 -11.24
CA SER A 127 -6.63 -39.71 -11.74
C SER A 127 -6.91 -40.79 -12.80
N GLN A 128 -5.88 -41.44 -13.40
CA GLN A 128 -6.09 -42.53 -14.39
C GLN A 128 -6.17 -43.92 -13.74
N SER A 129 -5.92 -44.04 -12.44
CA SER A 129 -5.88 -45.34 -11.74
C SER A 129 -7.02 -45.43 -10.73
N ASN A 130 -7.64 -46.66 -10.61
CA ASN A 130 -8.60 -46.86 -9.55
C ASN A 130 -7.88 -46.91 -8.20
N GLN A 131 -8.48 -46.27 -7.22
CA GLN A 131 -8.05 -46.25 -5.83
C GLN A 131 -9.11 -46.90 -4.95
N ILE A 132 -8.78 -47.21 -3.71
CA ILE A 132 -9.69 -47.75 -2.73
C ILE A 132 -9.90 -46.70 -1.65
N GLU A 133 -11.14 -46.26 -1.45
CA GLU A 133 -11.46 -45.33 -0.38
C GLU A 133 -11.21 -46.05 0.99
N PRO A 134 -10.39 -45.46 1.87
CA PRO A 134 -9.94 -46.15 3.08
C PRO A 134 -11.06 -46.59 4.03
N GLU A 135 -12.15 -45.83 4.09
CA GLU A 135 -13.23 -46.09 5.05
C GLU A 135 -14.35 -47.00 4.50
N THR A 136 -14.76 -46.78 3.25
CA THR A 136 -15.84 -47.60 2.63
C THR A 136 -15.33 -48.89 2.02
N ASN A 137 -14.00 -48.93 1.73
CA ASN A 137 -13.33 -50.01 1.00
C ASN A 137 -13.91 -50.22 -0.41
N GLU A 138 -14.51 -49.17 -0.98
CA GLU A 138 -15.03 -49.16 -2.36
C GLU A 138 -13.96 -48.65 -3.34
N GLU A 139 -13.95 -49.21 -4.57
CA GLU A 139 -13.11 -48.69 -5.62
C GLU A 139 -13.70 -47.38 -6.18
N PHE A 140 -12.90 -46.37 -6.24
CA PHE A 140 -13.24 -45.11 -6.93
C PHE A 140 -12.10 -44.67 -7.88
N ARG A 141 -12.39 -43.76 -8.79
CA ARG A 141 -11.39 -43.13 -9.64
C ARG A 141 -11.32 -41.66 -9.32
N PRO A 142 -10.17 -41.18 -8.82
CA PRO A 142 -10.01 -39.77 -8.48
C PRO A 142 -10.28 -38.85 -9.68
N ALA A 143 -10.81 -37.69 -9.42
CA ALA A 143 -10.94 -36.64 -10.44
C ALA A 143 -9.58 -36.00 -10.73
N PHE A 144 -9.31 -35.64 -12.01
CA PHE A 144 -8.17 -34.77 -12.29
C PHE A 144 -8.51 -33.34 -11.95
N ILE A 145 -7.87 -32.79 -10.93
CA ILE A 145 -8.03 -31.39 -10.50
C ILE A 145 -6.65 -30.70 -10.55
N PRO A 146 -6.37 -29.81 -11.50
CA PRO A 146 -5.06 -29.17 -11.63
C PRO A 146 -4.61 -28.55 -10.32
N LEU A 147 -3.34 -28.73 -9.95
CA LEU A 147 -2.76 -28.12 -8.77
C LEU A 147 -2.64 -26.61 -8.95
N PHE A 148 -2.92 -25.85 -7.91
CA PHE A 148 -2.32 -24.54 -7.80
C PHE A 148 -0.81 -24.67 -7.65
N VAL A 149 -0.06 -23.91 -8.41
CA VAL A 149 1.40 -23.77 -8.27
C VAL A 149 1.67 -22.31 -7.99
N GLY A 150 1.91 -22.03 -6.72
CA GLY A 150 2.03 -20.65 -6.22
C GLY A 150 3.48 -20.23 -5.98
N ILE A 151 3.69 -18.92 -6.05
CA ILE A 151 4.97 -18.27 -5.74
C ILE A 151 4.76 -16.87 -5.17
N SER A 152 5.71 -16.39 -4.34
CA SER A 152 5.85 -14.97 -4.00
C SER A 152 6.97 -14.36 -4.84
N GLN A 153 6.67 -13.29 -5.58
CA GLN A 153 7.61 -12.64 -6.50
C GLN A 153 7.33 -11.14 -6.51
N ASP A 154 7.97 -10.40 -5.59
CA ASP A 154 7.65 -8.99 -5.30
C ASP A 154 8.57 -7.99 -6.02
N GLY A 155 9.53 -8.48 -6.82
CA GLY A 155 10.54 -7.68 -7.49
C GLY A 155 11.74 -7.33 -6.59
N ASN A 156 12.74 -6.64 -7.15
CA ASN A 156 13.98 -6.24 -6.50
C ASN A 156 15.00 -7.40 -6.27
N GLY A 157 14.75 -8.57 -6.81
CA GLY A 157 15.60 -9.75 -6.56
C GLY A 157 15.46 -10.30 -5.14
N PRO A 158 16.37 -11.21 -4.73
CA PRO A 158 16.27 -11.81 -3.41
C PRO A 158 16.45 -10.80 -2.27
N PRO A 159 15.78 -10.99 -1.11
CA PRO A 159 14.95 -12.15 -0.75
C PRO A 159 13.49 -12.04 -1.20
N ALA A 160 13.08 -10.95 -1.84
CA ALA A 160 11.69 -10.71 -2.25
C ALA A 160 11.25 -11.59 -3.43
N ASP A 161 12.19 -11.97 -4.27
CA ASP A 161 11.97 -12.86 -5.41
C ASP A 161 12.47 -14.28 -5.12
N GLN A 162 11.58 -15.26 -5.27
CA GLN A 162 11.95 -16.67 -5.16
C GLN A 162 12.77 -17.14 -6.36
N ILE A 163 12.47 -16.62 -7.56
CA ILE A 163 13.25 -16.87 -8.77
C ILE A 163 13.90 -15.57 -9.21
N PHE A 164 15.24 -15.51 -9.14
CA PHE A 164 16.00 -14.34 -9.58
C PHE A 164 17.01 -14.65 -10.69
N ASN A 165 16.93 -15.84 -11.30
CA ASN A 165 17.73 -16.26 -12.45
C ASN A 165 16.84 -16.64 -13.62
N ASN A 166 17.18 -16.16 -14.80
CA ASN A 166 16.50 -16.42 -16.07
C ASN A 166 15.08 -15.81 -16.20
N LEU A 167 14.60 -15.06 -15.21
CA LEU A 167 13.47 -14.17 -15.36
C LEU A 167 13.96 -12.73 -15.56
N THR A 168 13.10 -11.88 -16.10
CA THR A 168 13.32 -10.43 -16.08
C THR A 168 13.34 -9.96 -14.62
N LEU A 169 14.44 -9.32 -14.22
CA LEU A 169 14.50 -8.68 -12.90
C LEU A 169 13.58 -7.46 -12.89
N LEU A 170 12.51 -7.54 -12.10
CA LEU A 170 11.52 -6.48 -11.97
C LEU A 170 11.89 -5.50 -10.85
N PRO A 171 11.48 -4.23 -10.97
CA PRO A 171 11.71 -3.23 -9.93
C PRO A 171 10.94 -3.58 -8.64
N SER A 172 11.40 -3.02 -7.51
CA SER A 172 10.61 -3.08 -6.26
C SER A 172 9.27 -2.37 -6.41
N PHE A 173 8.29 -2.71 -5.57
CA PHE A 173 7.02 -2.00 -5.54
C PHE A 173 7.18 -0.51 -5.21
N MET A 174 8.09 -0.15 -4.28
CA MET A 174 8.36 1.26 -3.98
C MET A 174 8.99 2.00 -5.17
N GLY A 175 9.83 1.33 -5.97
CA GLY A 175 10.36 1.89 -7.21
C GLY A 175 9.26 2.14 -8.26
N ILE A 176 8.24 1.27 -8.31
CA ILE A 176 7.06 1.51 -9.15
C ILE A 176 6.25 2.67 -8.57
N GLY A 177 5.99 2.68 -7.26
CA GLY A 177 5.25 3.74 -6.57
C GLY A 177 5.86 5.12 -6.73
N ALA A 178 7.20 5.22 -6.70
CA ALA A 178 7.92 6.49 -6.90
C ALA A 178 7.71 7.13 -8.28
N THR A 179 7.21 6.38 -9.25
CA THR A 179 6.84 6.93 -10.56
C THR A 179 5.49 7.65 -10.53
N PHE A 180 4.59 7.27 -9.65
CA PHE A 180 3.17 7.67 -9.64
C PHE A 180 2.48 7.45 -11.00
N GLU A 181 2.99 6.52 -11.82
CA GLU A 181 2.49 6.20 -13.15
C GLU A 181 1.85 4.79 -13.17
N THR A 182 0.52 4.74 -13.12
CA THR A 182 -0.23 3.47 -13.08
C THR A 182 0.01 2.58 -14.30
N ASP A 183 0.27 3.19 -15.48
CA ASP A 183 0.59 2.42 -16.69
C ASP A 183 1.92 1.65 -16.57
N LEU A 184 2.90 2.19 -15.84
CA LEU A 184 4.15 1.48 -15.55
C LEU A 184 3.91 0.31 -14.58
N ALA A 185 3.07 0.48 -13.57
CA ALA A 185 2.66 -0.61 -12.69
C ALA A 185 1.98 -1.74 -13.48
N ARG A 186 1.07 -1.41 -14.39
CA ARG A 186 0.41 -2.36 -15.29
C ARG A 186 1.42 -3.09 -16.18
N GLN A 187 2.36 -2.39 -16.82
CA GLN A 187 3.39 -3.00 -17.65
C GLN A 187 4.29 -3.97 -16.87
N VAL A 188 4.68 -3.62 -15.62
CA VAL A 188 5.47 -4.51 -14.75
C VAL A 188 4.65 -5.75 -14.41
N GLY A 189 3.37 -5.59 -14.05
CA GLY A 189 2.44 -6.70 -13.83
C GLY A 189 2.30 -7.61 -15.07
N THR A 190 2.21 -7.02 -16.27
CA THR A 190 2.13 -7.78 -17.53
C THR A 190 3.35 -8.67 -17.75
N VAL A 191 4.55 -8.16 -17.46
CA VAL A 191 5.78 -8.98 -17.56
C VAL A 191 5.78 -10.08 -16.51
N ALA A 192 5.42 -9.77 -15.25
CA ALA A 192 5.33 -10.76 -14.17
C ALA A 192 4.34 -11.89 -14.55
N GLY A 193 3.12 -11.53 -14.96
CA GLY A 193 2.09 -12.48 -15.36
C GLY A 193 2.52 -13.36 -16.55
N SER A 194 3.10 -12.75 -17.57
CA SER A 194 3.56 -13.47 -18.78
C SER A 194 4.70 -14.44 -18.50
N GLU A 195 5.74 -14.01 -17.76
CA GLU A 195 6.90 -14.85 -17.51
C GLU A 195 6.63 -15.97 -16.50
N LEU A 196 5.87 -15.70 -15.45
CA LEU A 196 5.50 -16.71 -14.45
C LEU A 196 4.54 -17.76 -15.05
N SER A 197 3.54 -17.35 -15.83
CA SER A 197 2.63 -18.28 -16.49
C SER A 197 3.32 -19.14 -17.54
N ALA A 198 4.35 -18.62 -18.24
CA ALA A 198 5.18 -19.39 -19.15
C ALA A 198 5.93 -20.54 -18.45
N LEU A 199 6.23 -20.42 -17.15
CA LEU A 199 6.77 -21.50 -16.33
C LEU A 199 5.72 -22.51 -15.89
N GLY A 200 4.43 -22.16 -15.96
CA GLY A 200 3.30 -22.95 -15.45
C GLY A 200 2.87 -22.57 -14.03
N ILE A 201 3.39 -21.48 -13.49
CA ILE A 201 2.91 -20.88 -12.23
C ILE A 201 1.53 -20.27 -12.50
N ASN A 202 0.55 -20.58 -11.67
CA ASN A 202 -0.83 -20.18 -11.83
C ASN A 202 -1.45 -19.51 -10.59
N LEU A 203 -0.60 -19.21 -9.58
CA LEU A 203 -1.02 -18.48 -8.38
C LEU A 203 0.12 -17.56 -7.91
N LEU A 204 -0.13 -16.25 -7.87
CA LEU A 204 0.81 -15.24 -7.39
C LEU A 204 0.39 -14.75 -6.01
N LEU A 205 1.24 -14.96 -5.00
CA LEU A 205 1.08 -14.37 -3.66
C LEU A 205 1.61 -12.93 -3.68
N GLY A 206 0.79 -12.03 -4.12
CA GLY A 206 1.09 -10.60 -4.33
C GLY A 206 0.02 -9.93 -5.19
N PRO A 207 0.07 -8.60 -5.36
CA PRO A 207 1.05 -7.68 -4.76
C PRO A 207 0.78 -7.41 -3.27
N SER A 208 1.79 -6.83 -2.58
CA SER A 208 1.57 -6.20 -1.28
C SER A 208 0.81 -4.89 -1.47
N LEU A 209 -0.31 -4.76 -0.78
CA LEU A 209 -1.14 -3.56 -0.74
C LEU A 209 -1.07 -2.85 0.61
N ASP A 210 -0.03 -3.14 1.37
CA ASP A 210 0.23 -2.52 2.66
C ASP A 210 0.59 -1.05 2.49
N VAL A 211 0.05 -0.20 3.38
CA VAL A 211 0.29 1.25 3.37
C VAL A 211 1.35 1.61 4.39
N LEU A 212 2.49 2.10 3.94
CA LEU A 212 3.59 2.54 4.80
C LEU A 212 3.39 4.01 5.21
N GLU A 213 2.32 4.29 5.98
CA GLU A 213 1.96 5.64 6.45
C GLU A 213 3.06 6.26 7.31
N THR A 214 3.68 5.47 8.16
CA THR A 214 4.76 5.91 9.07
C THR A 214 5.95 4.98 8.91
N PRO A 215 6.94 5.32 8.07
CA PRO A 215 8.15 4.55 7.91
C PRO A 215 8.95 4.41 9.20
N ILE A 216 9.60 3.27 9.39
CA ILE A 216 10.49 2.99 10.53
C ILE A 216 11.93 3.12 10.04
N GLU A 217 12.68 4.08 10.61
CA GLU A 217 14.04 4.42 10.17
C GLU A 217 15.05 3.26 10.35
N GLU A 218 14.79 2.34 11.28
CA GLU A 218 15.59 1.11 11.42
C GLU A 218 15.03 0.03 10.47
N GLY A 219 15.81 -0.39 9.49
CA GLY A 219 15.42 -1.26 8.37
C GLY A 219 14.95 -2.69 8.70
N THR A 220 14.76 -3.01 9.97
CA THR A 220 14.10 -4.24 10.44
C THR A 220 12.70 -4.01 10.98
N GLY A 221 12.18 -2.79 10.85
CA GLY A 221 10.92 -2.38 11.47
C GLY A 221 9.71 -2.46 10.57
N ASP A 222 9.89 -2.35 9.26
CA ASP A 222 8.80 -2.28 8.29
C ASP A 222 9.08 -3.05 6.99
N LEU A 223 8.17 -2.93 6.02
CA LEU A 223 8.23 -3.62 4.73
C LEU A 223 9.28 -3.02 3.76
N GLY A 224 9.79 -1.83 4.02
CA GLY A 224 10.72 -1.17 3.11
C GLY A 224 10.15 -1.06 1.69
N VAL A 225 10.97 -1.43 0.71
CA VAL A 225 10.60 -1.33 -0.72
C VAL A 225 9.59 -2.38 -1.21
N ARG A 226 9.08 -3.24 -0.33
CA ARG A 226 8.06 -4.27 -0.67
C ARG A 226 6.63 -3.71 -0.72
N THR A 227 6.42 -2.41 -0.56
CA THR A 227 5.14 -1.70 -0.71
C THR A 227 5.25 -0.60 -1.75
N PHE A 228 4.13 -0.23 -2.40
CA PHE A 228 4.09 0.87 -3.36
C PHE A 228 4.32 2.24 -2.71
N GLY A 229 3.98 2.40 -1.43
CA GLY A 229 4.18 3.66 -0.72
C GLY A 229 3.35 3.82 0.55
N GLY A 230 3.18 5.07 0.98
CA GLY A 230 2.50 5.43 2.22
C GLY A 230 1.17 6.17 2.04
N ASP A 231 0.75 6.45 0.81
CA ASP A 231 -0.56 7.04 0.52
C ASP A 231 -1.56 5.94 0.12
N PRO A 232 -2.67 5.77 0.88
CA PRO A 232 -3.63 4.69 0.65
C PRO A 232 -4.25 4.69 -0.75
N PHE A 233 -4.53 5.87 -1.32
CA PHE A 233 -5.08 6.00 -2.65
C PHE A 233 -4.08 5.52 -3.71
N TRP A 234 -2.83 6.03 -3.66
CA TRP A 234 -1.81 5.66 -4.64
C TRP A 234 -1.39 4.18 -4.53
N VAL A 235 -1.34 3.60 -3.33
CA VAL A 235 -1.13 2.16 -3.15
C VAL A 235 -2.25 1.37 -3.82
N GLY A 236 -3.51 1.81 -3.68
CA GLY A 236 -4.67 1.20 -4.33
C GLY A 236 -4.61 1.29 -5.85
N GLU A 237 -4.29 2.46 -6.41
CA GLU A 237 -4.20 2.68 -7.86
C GLU A 237 -3.06 1.87 -8.51
N MET A 238 -1.86 1.89 -7.89
CA MET A 238 -0.71 1.10 -8.34
C MET A 238 -1.00 -0.41 -8.25
N GLY A 239 -1.60 -0.85 -7.13
CA GLY A 239 -2.00 -2.23 -6.93
C GLY A 239 -3.01 -2.70 -7.97
N ARG A 240 -4.07 -1.91 -8.23
CA ARG A 240 -5.08 -2.17 -9.24
C ARG A 240 -4.50 -2.29 -10.64
N ALA A 241 -3.61 -1.38 -11.00
CA ALA A 241 -2.94 -1.41 -12.30
C ALA A 241 -2.01 -2.62 -12.44
N TYR A 242 -1.25 -2.95 -11.41
CA TYR A 242 -0.38 -4.14 -11.37
C TYR A 242 -1.19 -5.44 -11.52
N VAL A 243 -2.29 -5.58 -10.77
CA VAL A 243 -3.21 -6.73 -10.87
C VAL A 243 -3.75 -6.89 -12.29
N SER A 244 -4.23 -5.78 -12.89
CA SER A 244 -4.68 -5.78 -14.29
C SER A 244 -3.58 -6.27 -15.23
N GLY A 245 -2.34 -5.81 -15.02
CA GLY A 245 -1.19 -6.25 -15.81
C GLY A 245 -0.91 -7.74 -15.66
N VAL A 246 -0.95 -8.30 -14.46
CA VAL A 246 -0.73 -9.74 -14.23
C VAL A 246 -1.78 -10.58 -14.94
N HIS A 247 -3.05 -10.21 -14.86
CA HIS A 247 -4.13 -10.89 -15.57
C HIS A 247 -3.99 -10.77 -17.10
N GLU A 248 -3.64 -9.58 -17.60
CA GLU A 248 -3.36 -9.37 -19.04
C GLU A 248 -2.18 -10.24 -19.50
N GLY A 249 -1.06 -10.23 -18.78
CA GLY A 249 0.15 -10.96 -19.14
C GLY A 249 0.01 -12.46 -19.07
N SER A 250 -0.79 -12.98 -18.16
CA SER A 250 -1.09 -14.41 -18.02
C SER A 250 -2.29 -14.87 -18.87
N GLU A 251 -2.92 -13.96 -19.64
CA GLU A 251 -4.15 -14.24 -20.40
C GLU A 251 -5.28 -14.78 -19.49
N GLY A 252 -5.32 -14.33 -18.21
CA GLY A 252 -6.26 -14.79 -17.18
C GLY A 252 -5.94 -16.17 -16.60
N GLY A 253 -4.77 -16.73 -16.89
CA GLY A 253 -4.33 -18.05 -16.42
C GLY A 253 -3.67 -18.05 -15.01
N MET A 254 -3.63 -16.92 -14.31
CA MET A 254 -2.98 -16.78 -13.00
C MET A 254 -3.93 -16.16 -11.98
N ALA A 255 -4.11 -16.81 -10.84
CA ALA A 255 -4.77 -16.24 -9.68
C ALA A 255 -3.87 -15.22 -9.00
N VAL A 256 -4.39 -14.03 -8.71
CA VAL A 256 -3.69 -12.95 -8.04
C VAL A 256 -4.21 -12.80 -6.61
N ILE A 257 -3.34 -12.97 -5.63
CA ILE A 257 -3.67 -13.00 -4.20
C ILE A 257 -3.03 -11.81 -3.51
N ALA A 258 -3.80 -10.73 -3.34
CA ALA A 258 -3.28 -9.53 -2.68
C ALA A 258 -2.97 -9.78 -1.20
N LYS A 259 -1.88 -9.19 -0.73
CA LYS A 259 -1.37 -9.36 0.64
C LYS A 259 -1.00 -8.00 1.24
N HIS A 260 -0.91 -7.87 2.56
CA HIS A 260 -1.24 -8.80 3.64
C HIS A 260 -2.53 -8.34 4.32
N PHE A 261 -3.65 -8.89 3.90
CA PHE A 261 -4.97 -8.45 4.39
C PHE A 261 -5.11 -8.66 5.92
N PRO A 262 -5.68 -7.69 6.66
CA PRO A 262 -6.29 -6.41 6.24
C PRO A 262 -5.31 -5.22 6.18
N GLY A 263 -4.02 -5.43 6.13
CA GLY A 263 -2.95 -4.45 6.02
C GLY A 263 -2.08 -4.37 7.26
N HIS A 264 -0.77 -4.52 7.11
CA HIS A 264 0.18 -4.47 8.21
C HIS A 264 1.27 -3.39 8.08
N GLY A 265 1.13 -2.46 7.12
CA GLY A 265 2.13 -1.43 6.87
C GLY A 265 2.45 -0.54 8.07
N SER A 266 1.49 -0.34 8.97
CA SER A 266 1.66 0.41 10.24
C SER A 266 1.86 -0.50 11.46
N SER A 267 2.41 -1.70 11.30
CA SER A 267 2.69 -2.63 12.38
C SER A 267 3.81 -2.13 13.30
N ASP A 268 3.75 -2.53 14.58
CA ASP A 268 4.75 -2.13 15.58
C ASP A 268 6.09 -2.88 15.46
N ARG A 269 6.14 -3.90 14.60
CA ARG A 269 7.32 -4.76 14.31
C ARG A 269 7.10 -5.56 13.04
N LEU A 270 8.15 -6.16 12.50
CA LEU A 270 8.05 -7.05 11.34
C LEU A 270 7.23 -8.31 11.69
N PRO A 271 6.13 -8.57 10.96
CA PRO A 271 5.30 -9.74 11.19
C PRO A 271 6.02 -11.09 11.00
N GLU A 272 7.07 -11.14 10.18
CA GLU A 272 7.85 -12.37 9.98
C GLU A 272 8.61 -12.82 11.25
N LYS A 273 8.94 -11.88 12.14
CA LYS A 273 9.67 -12.17 13.38
C LYS A 273 8.79 -12.46 14.59
N GLU A 274 7.69 -11.72 14.71
CA GLU A 274 6.71 -11.85 15.79
C GLU A 274 5.34 -11.40 15.32
N VAL A 275 4.27 -12.01 15.84
CA VAL A 275 2.89 -11.54 15.59
C VAL A 275 2.75 -10.08 16.00
N ALA A 276 2.70 -9.21 15.00
CA ALA A 276 2.71 -7.77 15.16
C ALA A 276 1.35 -7.21 15.59
N THR A 277 1.33 -5.92 15.97
CA THR A 277 0.11 -5.22 16.35
C THR A 277 0.03 -3.87 15.65
N VAL A 278 -1.07 -3.65 14.94
CA VAL A 278 -1.45 -2.33 14.40
C VAL A 278 -2.38 -1.63 15.40
N ARG A 279 -2.14 -0.34 15.65
CA ARG A 279 -2.90 0.44 16.63
C ARG A 279 -3.85 1.40 15.94
N LYS A 280 -4.93 0.85 15.37
CA LYS A 280 -5.95 1.61 14.63
C LYS A 280 -7.35 1.14 14.99
N SER A 281 -8.30 2.07 15.02
CA SER A 281 -9.72 1.78 15.07
C SER A 281 -10.22 1.27 13.72
N LEU A 282 -11.40 0.65 13.67
CA LEU A 282 -11.99 0.20 12.41
C LEU A 282 -12.17 1.35 11.39
N GLU A 283 -12.52 2.56 11.87
CA GLU A 283 -12.67 3.71 10.97
C GLU A 283 -11.33 4.15 10.35
N GLN A 284 -10.25 4.11 11.12
CA GLN A 284 -8.90 4.38 10.59
C GLN A 284 -8.46 3.27 9.64
N LEU A 285 -8.75 1.99 9.95
CA LEU A 285 -8.46 0.88 9.04
C LEU A 285 -9.15 1.05 7.70
N LYS A 286 -10.43 1.46 7.68
CA LYS A 286 -11.18 1.70 6.45
C LYS A 286 -10.57 2.78 5.56
N GLN A 287 -9.98 3.81 6.18
CA GLN A 287 -9.41 4.95 5.47
C GLN A 287 -7.98 4.69 4.99
N ILE A 288 -7.23 3.85 5.67
CA ILE A 288 -5.79 3.66 5.43
C ILE A 288 -5.51 2.23 4.95
N GLU A 289 -5.51 1.24 5.85
CA GLU A 289 -5.08 -0.12 5.49
C GLU A 289 -6.03 -0.83 4.53
N LEU A 290 -7.35 -0.67 4.68
CA LEU A 290 -8.34 -1.35 3.84
C LEU A 290 -8.60 -0.65 2.51
N ALA A 291 -8.25 0.64 2.39
CA ALA A 291 -8.54 1.41 1.17
C ALA A 291 -7.93 0.79 -0.09
N PRO A 292 -6.65 0.35 -0.12
CA PRO A 292 -6.09 -0.33 -1.28
C PRO A 292 -6.77 -1.66 -1.59
N PHE A 293 -7.18 -2.41 -0.57
CA PHE A 293 -7.90 -3.67 -0.78
C PHE A 293 -9.31 -3.45 -1.33
N TYR A 294 -9.98 -2.36 -0.96
CA TYR A 294 -11.24 -1.98 -1.61
C TYR A 294 -11.06 -1.70 -3.10
N ALA A 295 -9.96 -1.05 -3.49
CA ALA A 295 -9.67 -0.69 -4.87
C ALA A 295 -9.51 -1.90 -5.79
N VAL A 296 -9.05 -3.04 -5.26
CA VAL A 296 -8.82 -4.29 -6.00
C VAL A 296 -9.88 -5.37 -5.75
N THR A 297 -10.94 -5.07 -5.01
CA THR A 297 -12.07 -5.98 -4.74
C THR A 297 -13.38 -5.36 -5.23
N GLY A 298 -14.34 -5.10 -4.36
CA GLY A 298 -15.67 -4.60 -4.74
C GLY A 298 -15.69 -3.23 -5.44
N ASN A 299 -14.64 -2.42 -5.28
CA ASN A 299 -14.51 -1.13 -5.97
C ASN A 299 -13.65 -1.23 -7.26
N ALA A 300 -13.18 -2.40 -7.64
CA ALA A 300 -12.42 -2.56 -8.88
C ALA A 300 -13.28 -2.24 -10.11
N PRO A 301 -12.74 -1.50 -11.12
CA PRO A 301 -13.53 -1.04 -12.27
C PRO A 301 -13.79 -2.15 -13.29
N SER A 302 -13.09 -3.28 -13.22
CA SER A 302 -13.20 -4.40 -14.14
C SER A 302 -12.72 -5.71 -13.50
N GLU A 303 -13.09 -6.83 -14.08
CA GLU A 303 -12.64 -8.16 -13.66
C GLU A 303 -11.12 -8.30 -13.73
N LEU A 304 -10.44 -7.74 -14.73
CA LEU A 304 -8.99 -7.74 -14.84
C LEU A 304 -8.30 -6.98 -13.69
N ALA A 305 -8.96 -5.99 -13.13
CA ALA A 305 -8.45 -5.20 -12.01
C ALA A 305 -8.81 -5.79 -10.64
N THR A 306 -9.58 -6.88 -10.62
CA THR A 306 -10.07 -7.53 -9.41
C THR A 306 -9.16 -8.69 -9.03
N VAL A 307 -8.72 -8.74 -7.78
CA VAL A 307 -7.95 -9.88 -7.26
C VAL A 307 -8.83 -11.11 -7.04
N ASP A 308 -8.28 -12.30 -7.22
CA ASP A 308 -8.98 -13.57 -7.02
C ASP A 308 -9.04 -13.96 -5.55
N GLY A 309 -8.06 -13.53 -4.76
CA GLY A 309 -8.00 -13.82 -3.33
C GLY A 309 -7.28 -12.77 -2.50
N LEU A 310 -7.46 -12.89 -1.19
CA LEU A 310 -6.77 -12.09 -0.16
C LEU A 310 -6.02 -13.01 0.80
N LEU A 311 -4.73 -12.72 1.03
CA LEU A 311 -3.90 -13.42 2.01
C LEU A 311 -4.10 -12.80 3.39
N THR A 312 -4.74 -13.53 4.31
CA THR A 312 -5.03 -13.06 5.68
C THR A 312 -3.81 -13.13 6.57
N SER A 313 -3.38 -11.99 7.07
CA SER A 313 -2.15 -11.87 7.86
C SER A 313 -2.29 -12.27 9.33
N HIS A 314 -1.21 -12.81 9.91
CA HIS A 314 -1.10 -13.13 11.34
C HIS A 314 -0.84 -11.88 12.18
N ILE A 315 -1.76 -10.93 12.13
CA ILE A 315 -1.63 -9.62 12.78
C ILE A 315 -2.80 -9.30 13.71
N ARG A 316 -2.58 -8.49 14.73
CA ARG A 316 -3.58 -8.03 15.70
C ARG A 316 -3.83 -6.54 15.57
N TYR A 317 -5.06 -6.11 15.86
CA TYR A 317 -5.46 -4.70 15.78
C TYR A 317 -5.95 -4.17 17.12
N GLN A 318 -5.11 -3.37 17.78
CA GLN A 318 -5.50 -2.64 18.97
C GLN A 318 -6.45 -1.48 18.60
N GLY A 319 -7.65 -1.51 19.09
CA GLY A 319 -8.73 -0.60 18.73
C GLY A 319 -9.86 -1.37 18.07
N PHE A 320 -9.62 -2.02 16.95
CA PHE A 320 -10.60 -2.86 16.26
C PHE A 320 -10.95 -4.12 17.08
N GLN A 321 -9.96 -4.94 17.47
CA GLN A 321 -10.16 -6.11 18.36
C GLN A 321 -10.19 -5.73 19.85
N GLY A 322 -10.29 -4.43 20.17
CA GLY A 322 -10.27 -3.93 21.55
C GLY A 322 -8.86 -3.85 22.14
N ASN A 323 -8.72 -4.19 23.43
CA ASN A 323 -7.43 -4.20 24.12
C ASN A 323 -6.69 -5.50 23.86
N ILE A 324 -5.55 -5.41 23.20
CA ILE A 324 -4.69 -6.56 22.89
C ILE A 324 -4.10 -7.15 24.18
N ARG A 325 -4.18 -8.47 24.29
CA ARG A 325 -3.55 -9.31 25.31
C ARG A 325 -2.63 -10.31 24.63
N GLU A 326 -1.76 -10.96 25.40
CA GLU A 326 -0.91 -12.05 24.86
C GLU A 326 -1.73 -13.15 24.17
N THR A 327 -2.95 -13.41 24.68
CA THR A 327 -3.87 -14.44 24.15
C THR A 327 -4.85 -13.91 23.09
N THR A 328 -4.75 -12.65 22.68
CA THR A 328 -5.58 -12.13 21.57
C THR A 328 -5.09 -12.76 20.28
N ARG A 329 -5.97 -13.49 19.59
CA ARG A 329 -5.64 -14.15 18.32
C ARG A 329 -5.43 -13.11 17.21
N PRO A 330 -4.53 -13.38 16.26
CA PRO A 330 -4.42 -12.57 15.05
C PRO A 330 -5.71 -12.68 14.21
N VAL A 331 -5.95 -11.70 13.35
CA VAL A 331 -7.18 -11.63 12.52
C VAL A 331 -7.39 -12.89 11.69
N SER A 332 -6.33 -13.47 11.14
CA SER A 332 -6.38 -14.74 10.39
C SER A 332 -6.96 -15.94 11.19
N MET A 333 -6.96 -15.83 12.52
CA MET A 333 -7.41 -16.87 13.45
C MET A 333 -8.60 -16.45 14.30
N ASP A 334 -9.11 -15.23 14.14
CA ASP A 334 -10.21 -14.66 14.91
C ASP A 334 -11.49 -14.60 14.05
N PRO A 335 -12.43 -15.56 14.22
CA PRO A 335 -13.62 -15.61 13.36
C PRO A 335 -14.50 -14.37 13.50
N GLN A 336 -14.52 -13.69 14.66
CA GLN A 336 -15.33 -12.48 14.84
C GLN A 336 -14.70 -11.28 14.14
N ALA A 337 -13.38 -11.16 14.23
CA ALA A 337 -12.66 -10.08 13.58
C ALA A 337 -12.70 -10.22 12.06
N LEU A 338 -12.42 -11.42 11.54
CA LEU A 338 -12.41 -11.68 10.10
C LEU A 338 -13.82 -11.52 9.50
N ASP A 339 -14.85 -12.09 10.15
CA ASP A 339 -16.25 -11.94 9.71
C ASP A 339 -16.69 -10.47 9.65
N GLN A 340 -16.31 -9.67 10.65
CA GLN A 340 -16.63 -8.25 10.64
C GLN A 340 -15.96 -7.49 9.46
N LEU A 341 -14.76 -7.88 9.05
CA LEU A 341 -14.05 -7.26 7.93
C LEU A 341 -14.64 -7.68 6.59
N ILE A 342 -14.82 -8.98 6.36
CA ILE A 342 -15.32 -9.49 5.08
C ILE A 342 -16.78 -9.13 4.81
N ASN A 343 -17.55 -8.77 5.83
CA ASN A 343 -18.92 -8.24 5.68
C ASN A 343 -18.99 -6.72 5.43
N LEU A 344 -17.86 -6.02 5.32
CA LEU A 344 -17.86 -4.64 4.83
C LEU A 344 -18.29 -4.62 3.36
N PRO A 345 -19.13 -3.65 2.93
CA PRO A 345 -19.77 -3.70 1.60
C PRO A 345 -18.83 -4.03 0.42
N PRO A 346 -17.64 -3.42 0.25
CA PRO A 346 -16.76 -3.75 -0.87
C PRO A 346 -16.27 -5.20 -0.84
N PHE A 347 -16.01 -5.77 0.34
CA PHE A 347 -15.58 -7.17 0.45
C PHE A 347 -16.74 -8.16 0.35
N ALA A 348 -17.90 -7.83 0.94
CA ALA A 348 -19.07 -8.71 0.90
C ALA A 348 -19.49 -9.01 -0.55
N ASP A 349 -19.58 -7.98 -1.39
CA ASP A 349 -19.93 -8.13 -2.80
C ASP A 349 -18.89 -8.97 -3.56
N TRP A 350 -17.59 -8.77 -3.25
CA TRP A 350 -16.50 -9.53 -3.85
C TRP A 350 -16.47 -11.00 -3.39
N ILE A 351 -16.73 -11.29 -2.10
CA ILE A 351 -16.86 -12.66 -1.57
C ILE A 351 -18.04 -13.39 -2.22
N GLU A 352 -19.19 -12.70 -2.39
CA GLU A 352 -20.38 -13.25 -3.07
C GLU A 352 -20.06 -13.54 -4.56
N ALA A 353 -19.20 -12.77 -5.19
CA ALA A 353 -18.73 -13.01 -6.56
C ALA A 353 -17.70 -14.14 -6.69
N GLY A 354 -17.30 -14.79 -5.58
CA GLY A 354 -16.40 -15.95 -5.54
C GLY A 354 -14.98 -15.64 -5.08
N GLY A 355 -14.73 -14.50 -4.46
CA GLY A 355 -13.45 -14.14 -3.85
C GLY A 355 -13.01 -15.15 -2.78
N ILE A 356 -11.72 -15.47 -2.73
CA ILE A 356 -11.14 -16.51 -1.87
C ILE A 356 -10.29 -15.88 -0.77
N MET A 357 -10.47 -16.39 0.48
CA MET A 357 -9.60 -16.04 1.60
C MET A 357 -8.53 -17.12 1.78
N ILE A 358 -7.27 -16.72 1.81
CA ILE A 358 -6.13 -17.63 1.99
C ILE A 358 -5.44 -17.29 3.30
N SER A 359 -5.15 -18.28 4.15
CA SER A 359 -4.36 -18.01 5.36
C SER A 359 -2.91 -17.68 5.00
N GLU A 360 -2.28 -16.78 5.73
CA GLU A 360 -0.82 -16.69 5.76
C GLU A 360 -0.24 -18.02 6.25
N ASN A 361 1.08 -18.25 6.04
CA ASN A 361 1.77 -19.49 6.39
C ASN A 361 1.55 -19.88 7.86
N LEU A 362 0.75 -20.91 8.08
CA LEU A 362 0.44 -21.44 9.41
C LEU A 362 1.65 -22.08 10.13
N GLY A 363 2.73 -22.34 9.40
CA GLY A 363 4.01 -22.82 9.94
C GLY A 363 5.03 -21.70 10.20
N SER A 364 4.73 -20.43 9.95
CA SER A 364 5.70 -19.34 10.09
C SER A 364 6.27 -19.24 11.50
N GLU A 365 7.56 -18.86 11.61
CA GLU A 365 8.26 -18.78 12.89
C GLU A 365 7.57 -17.85 13.88
N ALA A 366 7.10 -16.69 13.42
CA ALA A 366 6.39 -15.72 14.24
C ALA A 366 5.09 -16.29 14.81
N PHE A 367 4.33 -16.99 13.98
CA PHE A 367 3.06 -17.56 14.38
C PHE A 367 3.24 -18.78 15.30
N ARG A 368 4.22 -19.62 15.03
CA ARG A 368 4.60 -20.73 15.92
C ARG A 368 4.97 -20.25 17.31
N ARG A 369 5.80 -19.21 17.42
CA ARG A 369 6.15 -18.60 18.72
C ARG A 369 4.93 -18.07 19.46
N PHE A 370 3.97 -17.55 18.73
CA PHE A 370 2.72 -17.05 19.31
C PHE A 370 1.85 -18.17 19.86
N GLU A 371 1.62 -19.25 19.08
CA GLU A 371 0.78 -20.38 19.48
C GLU A 371 1.48 -21.29 20.49
N ASP A 372 2.78 -21.49 20.37
CA ASP A 372 3.60 -22.30 21.26
C ASP A 372 4.90 -21.59 21.69
N PRO A 373 4.83 -20.67 22.66
CA PRO A 373 6.02 -19.99 23.17
C PRO A 373 7.08 -20.92 23.78
N SER A 374 6.70 -22.15 24.10
CA SER A 374 7.61 -23.17 24.64
C SER A 374 8.40 -23.92 23.57
N GLY A 375 7.92 -23.94 22.33
CA GLY A 375 8.46 -24.71 21.22
C GLY A 375 8.31 -26.22 21.34
N LEU A 376 7.45 -26.72 22.25
CA LEU A 376 7.34 -28.13 22.58
C LEU A 376 6.02 -28.80 22.15
N ASN A 377 4.99 -28.01 21.81
CA ASN A 377 3.64 -28.54 21.63
C ASN A 377 2.81 -27.69 20.67
N PHE A 378 3.30 -27.52 19.46
CA PHE A 378 2.55 -26.84 18.39
C PHE A 378 1.44 -27.78 17.88
N GLN A 379 0.17 -27.40 18.09
CA GLN A 379 -0.98 -28.24 17.76
C GLN A 379 -1.44 -28.04 16.30
N ALA A 380 -0.59 -28.38 15.33
CA ALA A 380 -0.72 -28.09 13.90
C ALA A 380 -2.15 -28.34 13.36
N ARG A 381 -2.71 -29.56 13.57
CA ARG A 381 -4.04 -29.94 13.08
C ARG A 381 -5.19 -29.11 13.65
N PHE A 382 -5.08 -28.63 14.90
CA PHE A 382 -6.11 -27.80 15.52
C PHE A 382 -5.96 -26.34 15.09
N ILE A 383 -4.74 -25.90 14.87
CA ILE A 383 -4.42 -24.58 14.31
C ILE A 383 -5.00 -24.45 12.90
N ALA A 384 -4.75 -25.43 12.02
CA ALA A 384 -5.34 -25.46 10.68
C ALA A 384 -6.87 -25.45 10.72
N ARG A 385 -7.49 -26.27 11.60
CA ARG A 385 -8.94 -26.26 11.82
C ARG A 385 -9.45 -24.89 12.27
N ASP A 386 -8.78 -24.25 13.23
CA ASP A 386 -9.20 -22.97 13.77
C ASP A 386 -9.04 -21.84 12.72
N ALA A 387 -7.98 -21.87 11.90
CA ALA A 387 -7.81 -20.99 10.77
C ALA A 387 -8.91 -21.13 9.71
N PHE A 388 -9.28 -22.38 9.39
CA PHE A 388 -10.39 -22.70 8.48
C PHE A 388 -11.73 -22.17 9.01
N LEU A 389 -12.00 -22.43 10.28
CA LEU A 389 -13.23 -21.97 10.94
C LEU A 389 -13.24 -20.45 11.20
N ALA A 390 -12.09 -19.79 11.16
CA ALA A 390 -12.02 -18.33 11.21
C ALA A 390 -12.54 -17.66 9.93
N GLY A 391 -12.56 -18.36 8.80
CA GLY A 391 -13.09 -17.83 7.54
C GLY A 391 -12.16 -17.99 6.33
N ASN A 392 -10.98 -18.60 6.50
CA ASN A 392 -10.09 -18.88 5.38
C ASN A 392 -10.64 -20.04 4.54
N ASP A 393 -10.60 -19.92 3.21
CA ASP A 393 -11.02 -20.95 2.26
C ASP A 393 -9.87 -21.88 1.89
N LEU A 394 -8.65 -21.35 1.73
CA LEU A 394 -7.41 -22.08 1.49
C LEU A 394 -6.46 -21.90 2.67
N LEU A 395 -5.76 -22.96 3.03
CA LEU A 395 -4.81 -23.01 4.14
C LEU A 395 -3.39 -23.16 3.59
N PHE A 396 -2.55 -22.14 3.77
CA PHE A 396 -1.14 -22.21 3.42
C PHE A 396 -0.34 -22.84 4.57
N VAL A 397 0.28 -23.97 4.29
CA VAL A 397 1.01 -24.83 5.25
C VAL A 397 2.46 -24.93 4.81
N GLY A 398 3.33 -24.12 5.41
CA GLY A 398 4.76 -24.05 5.06
C GLY A 398 5.65 -24.98 5.88
N ASP A 399 6.95 -24.89 5.66
CA ASP A 399 8.00 -25.83 6.09
C ASP A 399 8.06 -26.11 7.59
N GLU A 400 7.69 -25.16 8.44
CA GLU A 400 7.74 -25.35 9.89
C GLU A 400 6.41 -25.79 10.51
N PHE A 401 5.47 -26.25 9.72
CA PHE A 401 4.19 -26.80 10.21
C PHE A 401 4.37 -28.20 10.82
N ILE A 402 5.05 -28.23 11.97
CA ILE A 402 5.46 -29.46 12.66
C ILE A 402 4.89 -29.48 14.08
N SER A 403 4.12 -30.53 14.43
CA SER A 403 3.43 -30.61 15.73
C SER A 403 4.36 -30.88 16.91
N THR A 404 5.31 -31.78 16.77
CA THR A 404 6.28 -32.18 17.82
C THR A 404 7.67 -32.38 17.24
N SER A 405 8.69 -32.41 18.11
CA SER A 405 10.08 -32.65 17.68
C SER A 405 10.32 -34.04 17.06
N ASP A 406 9.42 -34.96 17.22
CA ASP A 406 9.52 -36.33 16.73
C ASP A 406 8.71 -36.56 15.43
N GLU A 407 7.95 -35.55 14.97
CA GLU A 407 7.22 -35.54 13.72
C GLU A 407 7.92 -34.66 12.68
N ASP A 408 7.71 -34.94 11.41
CA ASP A 408 8.07 -34.07 10.31
C ASP A 408 6.83 -33.28 9.80
N GLN A 409 7.04 -32.35 8.90
CA GLN A 409 6.00 -31.56 8.27
C GLN A 409 4.95 -32.46 7.58
N TYR A 410 5.43 -33.44 6.82
CA TYR A 410 4.56 -34.39 6.11
C TYR A 410 3.59 -35.11 7.06
N SER A 411 4.08 -35.68 8.16
CA SER A 411 3.24 -36.35 9.16
C SER A 411 2.21 -35.42 9.78
N SER A 412 2.60 -34.17 10.03
CA SER A 412 1.69 -33.15 10.57
C SER A 412 0.61 -32.75 9.56
N ILE A 413 0.96 -32.65 8.26
CA ILE A 413 -0.01 -32.41 7.18
C ILE A 413 -0.98 -33.57 7.07
N VAL A 414 -0.50 -34.81 6.96
CA VAL A 414 -1.35 -36.01 6.86
C VAL A 414 -2.30 -36.10 8.04
N SER A 415 -1.80 -35.95 9.28
CA SER A 415 -2.66 -35.98 10.48
C SER A 415 -3.71 -34.85 10.50
N THR A 416 -3.43 -33.73 9.82
CA THR A 416 -4.38 -32.62 9.66
C THR A 416 -5.46 -32.97 8.64
N LEU A 417 -5.08 -33.51 7.48
CA LEU A 417 -6.01 -33.99 6.45
C LEU A 417 -6.95 -35.06 7.00
N ASP A 418 -6.42 -36.02 7.74
CA ASP A 418 -7.21 -37.06 8.39
C ASP A 418 -8.24 -36.49 9.38
N LEU A 419 -7.85 -35.50 10.21
CA LEU A 419 -8.77 -34.80 11.11
C LEU A 419 -9.88 -34.09 10.33
N PHE A 420 -9.56 -33.42 9.24
CA PHE A 420 -10.53 -32.70 8.40
C PHE A 420 -11.49 -33.70 7.73
N ALA A 421 -11.00 -34.78 7.15
CA ALA A 421 -11.81 -35.81 6.53
C ALA A 421 -12.76 -36.48 7.55
N GLN A 422 -12.25 -36.77 8.75
CA GLN A 422 -13.10 -37.26 9.86
C GLN A 422 -14.18 -36.24 10.23
N LYS A 423 -13.81 -34.94 10.43
CA LYS A 423 -14.78 -33.91 10.77
C LYS A 423 -15.81 -33.68 9.66
N TYR A 424 -15.38 -33.73 8.39
CA TYR A 424 -16.28 -33.65 7.25
C TYR A 424 -17.41 -34.69 7.33
N ARG A 425 -17.11 -35.94 7.77
CA ARG A 425 -18.09 -37.00 7.91
C ARG A 425 -18.95 -36.87 9.17
N ASP A 426 -18.38 -36.41 10.27
CA ASP A 426 -19.00 -36.42 11.60
C ASP A 426 -19.79 -35.13 11.90
N ASP A 427 -19.49 -33.99 11.26
CA ASP A 427 -20.02 -32.67 11.57
C ASP A 427 -20.64 -32.00 10.31
N PRO A 428 -21.99 -31.98 10.20
CA PRO A 428 -22.66 -31.41 9.04
C PRO A 428 -22.34 -29.91 8.78
N ALA A 429 -22.09 -29.11 9.84
CA ALA A 429 -21.74 -27.73 9.69
C ALA A 429 -20.31 -27.57 9.13
N PHE A 430 -19.40 -28.44 9.54
CA PHE A 430 -18.07 -28.52 8.99
C PHE A 430 -18.08 -28.98 7.53
N GLN A 431 -18.93 -29.96 7.20
CA GLN A 431 -19.16 -30.42 5.83
C GLN A 431 -19.62 -29.28 4.93
N GLU A 432 -20.67 -28.56 5.32
CA GLU A 432 -21.21 -27.41 4.57
C GLU A 432 -20.11 -26.36 4.31
N ARG A 433 -19.33 -26.00 5.32
CA ARG A 433 -18.23 -25.03 5.19
C ARG A 433 -17.12 -25.52 4.26
N VAL A 434 -16.79 -26.84 4.25
CA VAL A 434 -15.82 -27.41 3.30
C VAL A 434 -16.38 -27.34 1.89
N ASP A 435 -17.63 -27.75 1.68
CA ASP A 435 -18.25 -27.75 0.35
C ASP A 435 -18.34 -26.34 -0.24
N GLU A 436 -18.64 -25.31 0.56
CA GLU A 436 -18.62 -23.91 0.16
C GLU A 436 -17.22 -23.44 -0.30
N SER A 437 -16.18 -23.75 0.47
CA SER A 437 -14.81 -23.38 0.13
C SER A 437 -14.31 -24.11 -1.10
N VAL A 438 -14.58 -25.42 -1.20
CA VAL A 438 -14.15 -26.22 -2.36
C VAL A 438 -14.86 -25.75 -3.63
N LEU A 439 -16.14 -25.37 -3.55
CA LEU A 439 -16.86 -24.80 -4.70
C LEU A 439 -16.18 -23.55 -5.22
N LYS A 440 -15.78 -22.62 -4.36
CA LYS A 440 -15.03 -21.42 -4.75
C LYS A 440 -13.68 -21.77 -5.40
N ILE A 441 -12.92 -22.69 -4.76
CA ILE A 441 -11.62 -23.15 -5.25
C ILE A 441 -11.74 -23.79 -6.64
N LEU A 442 -12.69 -24.70 -6.83
CA LEU A 442 -12.92 -25.33 -8.14
C LEU A 442 -13.39 -24.31 -9.18
N THR A 443 -14.25 -23.38 -8.80
CA THR A 443 -14.71 -22.30 -9.70
C THR A 443 -13.53 -21.46 -10.20
N LEU A 444 -12.61 -21.07 -9.29
CA LEU A 444 -11.39 -20.37 -9.69
C LEU A 444 -10.52 -21.23 -10.60
N LYS A 445 -10.29 -22.50 -10.28
CA LYS A 445 -9.51 -23.41 -11.12
C LYS A 445 -10.10 -23.53 -12.54
N TYR A 446 -11.43 -23.58 -12.68
CA TYR A 446 -12.09 -23.57 -13.99
C TYR A 446 -11.92 -22.25 -14.75
N LYS A 447 -11.99 -21.12 -14.05
CA LYS A 447 -11.72 -19.79 -14.65
C LYS A 447 -10.31 -19.72 -15.22
N LEU A 448 -9.30 -20.08 -14.41
CA LEU A 448 -7.88 -20.02 -14.79
C LEU A 448 -7.55 -20.92 -15.99
N ASN A 449 -8.17 -22.10 -16.08
CA ASN A 449 -7.95 -23.03 -17.19
C ASN A 449 -8.79 -22.69 -18.42
N ASN A 450 -9.70 -21.73 -18.34
CA ASN A 450 -10.61 -21.32 -19.42
C ASN A 450 -11.22 -22.53 -20.15
N SER A 451 -11.65 -23.55 -19.42
CA SER A 451 -12.02 -24.86 -19.94
C SER A 451 -13.24 -25.41 -19.22
N THR A 452 -14.05 -26.18 -19.93
CA THR A 452 -15.20 -26.91 -19.36
C THR A 452 -14.81 -28.27 -18.78
N ILE A 453 -13.60 -28.76 -19.07
CA ILE A 453 -13.05 -30.02 -18.57
C ILE A 453 -11.54 -29.84 -18.39
N PHE A 454 -11.03 -30.20 -17.24
CA PHE A 454 -9.60 -30.20 -16.97
C PHE A 454 -8.87 -31.23 -17.82
N THR A 455 -7.82 -30.79 -18.50
CA THR A 455 -6.93 -31.67 -19.32
C THR A 455 -5.49 -31.32 -19.03
N LEU A 456 -4.58 -32.29 -19.08
CA LEU A 456 -3.17 -32.04 -18.88
C LEU A 456 -2.62 -31.01 -19.90
N GLY A 457 -3.14 -31.00 -21.12
CA GLY A 457 -2.72 -30.06 -22.17
C GLY A 457 -3.17 -28.61 -21.93
N SER A 458 -4.23 -28.37 -21.15
CA SER A 458 -4.65 -26.99 -20.73
C SER A 458 -3.94 -26.50 -19.50
N THR A 459 -3.23 -27.38 -18.78
CA THR A 459 -2.63 -27.06 -17.48
C THR A 459 -1.13 -26.77 -17.59
N ILE A 460 -0.45 -27.38 -18.55
CA ILE A 460 0.99 -27.22 -18.76
C ILE A 460 1.24 -26.33 -19.99
N PRO A 461 1.88 -25.16 -19.83
CA PRO A 461 2.21 -24.31 -20.96
C PRO A 461 3.24 -24.98 -21.87
N PRO A 462 3.21 -24.69 -23.18
CA PRO A 462 4.22 -25.18 -24.12
C PRO A 462 5.63 -24.71 -23.73
N GLN A 463 6.62 -25.62 -23.80
CA GLN A 463 8.02 -25.28 -23.46
C GLN A 463 8.60 -24.19 -24.37
N GLU A 464 8.07 -24.00 -25.56
CA GLU A 464 8.47 -22.92 -26.50
C GLU A 464 8.20 -21.51 -25.92
N ASN A 465 7.27 -21.35 -24.97
CA ASN A 465 7.00 -20.09 -24.31
C ASN A 465 8.19 -19.60 -23.46
N LEU A 466 9.10 -20.51 -23.06
CA LEU A 466 10.30 -20.14 -22.29
C LEU A 466 11.32 -19.33 -23.12
N VAL A 467 11.18 -19.24 -24.44
CA VAL A 467 12.11 -18.47 -25.29
C VAL A 467 12.02 -16.97 -25.02
N ASP A 468 10.85 -16.47 -24.66
CA ASP A 468 10.61 -15.05 -24.41
C ASP A 468 10.84 -14.65 -22.96
N VAL A 469 11.01 -15.61 -22.05
CA VAL A 469 11.25 -15.38 -20.61
C VAL A 469 12.62 -14.74 -20.39
N GLY A 470 12.69 -13.72 -19.52
CA GLY A 470 13.91 -13.01 -19.16
C GLY A 470 14.38 -11.96 -20.18
N ASN A 471 13.51 -11.56 -21.11
CA ASN A 471 13.86 -10.63 -22.19
C ASN A 471 13.14 -9.26 -22.11
N SER A 472 12.46 -8.97 -21.00
CA SER A 472 11.60 -7.77 -20.85
C SER A 472 12.26 -6.63 -20.07
N ASP A 473 13.59 -6.52 -20.05
CA ASP A 473 14.39 -5.51 -19.32
C ASP A 473 13.99 -4.04 -19.60
N GLN A 474 13.27 -3.80 -20.71
CA GLN A 474 12.91 -2.43 -21.09
C GLN A 474 11.99 -1.79 -20.06
N VAL A 475 11.01 -2.52 -19.49
CA VAL A 475 10.08 -1.97 -18.50
C VAL A 475 10.84 -1.57 -17.23
N SER A 476 11.74 -2.42 -16.72
CA SER A 476 12.55 -2.12 -15.53
C SER A 476 13.46 -0.92 -15.74
N ARG A 477 13.99 -0.76 -16.97
CA ARG A 477 14.78 0.43 -17.34
C ARG A 477 13.93 1.70 -17.38
N GLN A 478 12.71 1.64 -17.90
CA GLN A 478 11.80 2.78 -17.94
C GLN A 478 11.40 3.18 -16.52
N VAL A 479 10.98 2.22 -15.69
CA VAL A 479 10.65 2.49 -14.27
C VAL A 479 11.85 3.12 -13.56
N SER A 480 13.08 2.61 -13.77
CA SER A 480 14.27 3.16 -13.10
C SER A 480 14.53 4.63 -13.43
N GLN A 481 14.21 5.06 -14.66
CA GLN A 481 14.40 6.43 -15.10
C GLN A 481 13.32 7.39 -14.60
N GLU A 482 12.07 6.88 -14.48
CA GLU A 482 10.95 7.69 -14.01
C GLU A 482 10.84 7.68 -12.47
N ALA A 483 11.43 6.70 -11.77
CA ALA A 483 11.39 6.60 -10.31
C ALA A 483 12.45 7.42 -9.59
N VAL A 484 13.59 7.70 -10.22
CA VAL A 484 14.73 8.32 -9.53
C VAL A 484 14.39 9.69 -8.96
N THR A 485 14.64 9.88 -7.66
CA THR A 485 14.23 11.06 -6.89
C THR A 485 15.43 11.72 -6.24
N LEU A 486 15.57 13.03 -6.34
CA LEU A 486 16.50 13.81 -5.53
C LEU A 486 15.88 14.09 -4.15
N ILE A 487 16.44 13.48 -3.11
CA ILE A 487 15.95 13.64 -1.74
C ILE A 487 16.52 14.92 -1.11
N SER A 488 17.81 15.16 -1.30
CA SER A 488 18.53 16.33 -0.77
C SER A 488 19.78 16.60 -1.61
N PRO A 489 20.18 17.86 -1.80
CA PRO A 489 19.47 19.11 -1.48
C PRO A 489 18.30 19.38 -2.44
N SER A 490 17.75 20.62 -2.45
CA SER A 490 16.80 21.02 -3.49
C SER A 490 17.48 21.03 -4.86
N PHE A 491 16.68 20.91 -5.94
CA PHE A 491 17.24 20.93 -7.30
C PHE A 491 18.03 22.19 -7.62
N THR A 492 17.61 23.34 -7.09
CA THR A 492 18.32 24.62 -7.24
C THR A 492 19.65 24.62 -6.51
N ASP A 493 19.70 24.08 -5.31
CA ASP A 493 20.91 24.04 -4.49
C ASP A 493 21.90 22.96 -4.97
N LEU A 494 21.40 21.89 -5.63
CA LEU A 494 22.25 20.87 -6.23
C LEU A 494 23.21 21.45 -7.26
N ALA A 495 22.76 22.37 -8.10
CA ALA A 495 23.59 23.03 -9.10
C ALA A 495 24.71 23.88 -8.49
N GLU A 496 24.54 24.37 -7.25
CA GLU A 496 25.58 25.07 -6.50
C GLU A 496 26.52 24.09 -5.80
N THR A 497 26.01 22.98 -5.28
CA THR A 497 26.75 21.98 -4.50
C THR A 497 27.58 21.07 -5.40
N ILE A 498 27.00 20.59 -6.50
CA ILE A 498 27.63 19.72 -7.52
C ILE A 498 27.48 20.39 -8.90
N PRO A 499 28.28 21.43 -9.20
CA PRO A 499 28.13 22.19 -10.46
C PRO A 499 28.55 21.40 -11.70
N VAL A 500 29.41 20.40 -11.55
CA VAL A 500 29.95 19.58 -12.66
C VAL A 500 30.02 18.11 -12.26
N PRO A 501 29.75 17.17 -13.19
CA PRO A 501 29.94 15.74 -12.94
C PRO A 501 31.44 15.38 -12.80
N PRO A 502 31.73 14.15 -12.35
CA PRO A 502 33.12 13.64 -12.27
C PRO A 502 33.84 13.70 -13.62
N ASP A 503 35.16 14.05 -13.59
CA ASP A 503 36.00 14.10 -14.78
C ASP A 503 37.13 13.03 -14.77
N ILE A 504 37.90 12.97 -15.86
CA ILE A 504 38.95 11.97 -16.07
C ILE A 504 40.08 12.02 -15.04
N ASN A 505 40.28 13.13 -14.34
CA ASN A 505 41.33 13.32 -13.34
C ASN A 505 40.83 13.00 -11.94
N ASP A 506 39.54 12.98 -11.74
CA ASP A 506 38.93 12.75 -10.43
C ASP A 506 39.13 11.30 -9.95
N LYS A 507 39.56 11.16 -8.69
CA LYS A 507 39.55 9.90 -7.99
C LYS A 507 38.19 9.70 -7.34
N ILE A 508 37.55 8.59 -7.66
CA ILE A 508 36.21 8.23 -7.16
C ILE A 508 36.35 6.95 -6.33
N VAL A 509 35.89 7.01 -5.10
CA VAL A 509 35.78 5.85 -4.21
C VAL A 509 34.32 5.45 -4.09
N PHE A 510 33.98 4.26 -4.54
CA PHE A 510 32.65 3.66 -4.40
C PHE A 510 32.63 2.74 -3.19
N ILE A 511 31.63 2.89 -2.34
CA ILE A 511 31.43 2.08 -1.13
C ILE A 511 30.03 1.51 -1.16
N THR A 512 29.90 0.20 -1.26
CA THR A 512 28.62 -0.47 -1.48
C THR A 512 28.26 -1.38 -0.32
N ASP A 513 27.02 -1.33 0.10
CA ASP A 513 26.37 -2.28 1.00
C ASP A 513 26.03 -3.54 0.19
N GLU A 514 27.07 -4.39 -0.02
CA GLU A 514 26.99 -5.53 -0.94
C GLU A 514 26.03 -6.63 -0.43
N ARG A 515 25.37 -7.30 -1.37
CA ARG A 515 24.44 -8.41 -1.09
C ARG A 515 24.75 -9.60 -1.98
N SER A 516 24.64 -10.80 -1.38
CA SER A 516 24.72 -12.07 -2.10
C SER A 516 23.54 -12.97 -1.78
N ALA A 517 23.24 -13.90 -2.68
CA ALA A 517 22.18 -14.89 -2.50
C ALA A 517 22.49 -16.17 -3.29
N GLN A 518 21.82 -17.26 -2.93
CA GLN A 518 21.88 -18.55 -3.61
C GLN A 518 20.49 -18.90 -4.14
N GLN A 519 20.37 -19.35 -5.38
CA GLN A 519 19.09 -19.78 -5.95
C GLN A 519 18.61 -21.14 -5.41
N CYS A 520 19.53 -21.97 -4.96
CA CYS A 520 19.27 -23.31 -4.42
C CYS A 520 20.41 -23.71 -3.46
N PHE A 521 20.22 -24.72 -2.62
CA PHE A 521 21.22 -25.14 -1.62
C PHE A 521 22.57 -25.56 -2.23
N THR A 522 22.54 -26.16 -3.43
CA THR A 522 23.74 -26.56 -4.14
C THR A 522 24.24 -25.53 -5.15
N CYS A 523 23.53 -24.43 -5.31
CA CYS A 523 23.90 -23.36 -6.23
C CYS A 523 25.10 -22.57 -5.71
N PRO A 524 25.95 -22.02 -6.59
CA PRO A 524 26.96 -21.08 -6.18
C PRO A 524 26.32 -19.80 -5.63
N GLU A 525 26.96 -19.22 -4.61
CA GLU A 525 26.60 -17.90 -4.14
C GLU A 525 26.82 -16.86 -5.25
N GLN A 526 25.83 -16.02 -5.47
CA GLN A 526 25.82 -14.98 -6.50
C GLN A 526 25.81 -13.61 -5.85
N GLN A 527 26.62 -12.69 -6.37
CA GLN A 527 26.57 -11.29 -5.97
C GLN A 527 25.36 -10.62 -6.65
N VAL A 528 24.27 -10.42 -5.91
CA VAL A 528 23.06 -9.76 -6.42
C VAL A 528 23.14 -8.25 -6.36
N PHE A 529 23.97 -7.71 -5.45
CA PHE A 529 24.34 -6.31 -5.39
C PHE A 529 25.83 -6.20 -5.10
N PRO A 530 26.70 -6.31 -6.13
CA PRO A 530 28.14 -6.38 -5.96
C PRO A 530 28.75 -5.03 -5.61
N LYS A 531 29.83 -5.03 -4.80
CA LYS A 531 30.54 -3.79 -4.45
C LYS A 531 31.08 -3.01 -5.65
N SER A 532 31.36 -3.69 -6.76
CA SER A 532 31.81 -3.04 -8.00
C SER A 532 30.66 -2.61 -8.92
N GLY A 533 29.40 -2.92 -8.62
CA GLY A 533 28.27 -2.77 -9.53
C GLY A 533 28.14 -1.36 -10.11
N LEU A 534 28.13 -0.35 -9.26
CA LEU A 534 28.06 1.05 -9.72
C LEU A 534 29.34 1.50 -10.45
N MET A 535 30.53 1.08 -9.98
CA MET A 535 31.80 1.37 -10.68
C MET A 535 31.82 0.73 -12.07
N ASP A 536 31.37 -0.52 -12.20
CA ASP A 536 31.34 -1.24 -13.48
C ASP A 536 30.33 -0.59 -14.44
N ALA A 537 29.17 -0.12 -13.95
CA ALA A 537 28.21 0.66 -14.71
C ALA A 537 28.85 1.99 -15.21
N VAL A 538 29.53 2.71 -14.34
CA VAL A 538 30.25 3.95 -14.68
C VAL A 538 31.33 3.68 -15.73
N LEU A 539 32.13 2.63 -15.59
CA LEU A 539 33.16 2.27 -16.58
C LEU A 539 32.56 1.86 -17.93
N ARG A 540 31.46 1.14 -17.92
CA ARG A 540 30.76 0.74 -19.15
C ARG A 540 30.13 1.92 -19.88
N LEU A 541 29.55 2.88 -19.16
CA LEU A 541 28.82 4.02 -19.72
C LEU A 541 29.75 5.22 -20.04
N TYR A 542 30.78 5.45 -19.25
CA TYR A 542 31.63 6.67 -19.31
C TYR A 542 33.13 6.39 -19.37
N GLY A 543 33.53 5.13 -19.43
CA GLY A 543 34.93 4.71 -19.51
C GLY A 543 35.55 4.91 -20.88
N PRO A 544 36.79 4.47 -21.08
CA PRO A 544 37.57 4.70 -22.31
C PRO A 544 36.92 4.21 -23.61
N LEU A 545 36.03 3.24 -23.52
CA LEU A 545 35.28 2.71 -24.69
C LEU A 545 33.97 3.47 -24.96
N ALA A 546 33.56 4.34 -24.06
CA ALA A 546 32.28 5.05 -24.09
C ALA A 546 32.44 6.57 -23.82
N GLY A 547 33.39 7.22 -24.48
CA GLY A 547 33.60 8.67 -24.38
C GLY A 547 34.79 9.10 -23.52
N GLY A 548 35.25 8.26 -22.57
CA GLY A 548 36.48 8.47 -21.82
C GLY A 548 36.42 9.57 -20.75
N GLN A 549 35.26 9.80 -20.17
CA GLN A 549 35.07 10.75 -19.06
C GLN A 549 35.73 10.27 -17.76
N VAL A 550 35.89 8.95 -17.59
CA VAL A 550 36.60 8.34 -16.45
C VAL A 550 37.63 7.31 -16.93
N VAL A 551 38.61 7.01 -16.08
CA VAL A 551 39.62 5.97 -16.31
C VAL A 551 39.71 5.02 -15.11
N GLN A 552 39.82 3.73 -15.37
CA GLN A 552 39.77 2.68 -14.34
C GLN A 552 40.77 2.90 -13.20
N ARG A 553 41.98 3.43 -13.50
CA ARG A 553 43.04 3.65 -12.49
C ARG A 553 42.65 4.68 -11.41
N ASN A 554 41.60 5.50 -11.63
CA ASN A 554 41.14 6.51 -10.70
C ASN A 554 39.84 6.06 -9.97
N LEU A 555 39.37 4.84 -10.21
CA LEU A 555 38.14 4.30 -9.62
C LEU A 555 38.51 3.18 -8.65
N PHE A 556 38.00 3.27 -7.44
CA PHE A 556 38.25 2.33 -6.36
C PHE A 556 36.91 1.86 -5.80
N THR A 557 36.85 0.60 -5.37
CA THR A 557 35.62 0.03 -4.82
C THR A 557 35.84 -0.75 -3.55
N TYR A 558 34.98 -0.55 -2.57
CA TYR A 558 35.01 -1.20 -1.25
C TYR A 558 33.60 -1.59 -0.82
N SER A 559 33.52 -2.55 0.10
CA SER A 559 32.25 -2.90 0.74
C SER A 559 32.06 -2.15 2.06
N PHE A 560 30.85 -2.15 2.59
CA PHE A 560 30.54 -1.65 3.93
C PHE A 560 31.31 -2.41 5.02
N ASP A 561 31.55 -3.73 4.86
CA ASP A 561 32.39 -4.52 5.78
C ASP A 561 33.85 -4.00 5.82
N GLN A 562 34.40 -3.65 4.66
CA GLN A 562 35.73 -3.08 4.58
C GLN A 562 35.81 -1.68 5.21
N LEU A 563 34.74 -0.87 5.03
CA LEU A 563 34.63 0.42 5.71
C LEU A 563 34.50 0.24 7.22
N LEU A 564 33.70 -0.72 7.67
CA LEU A 564 33.57 -1.04 9.09
C LEU A 564 34.89 -1.54 9.68
N ALA A 565 35.66 -2.34 8.93
CA ALA A 565 37.01 -2.77 9.32
C ALA A 565 37.96 -1.59 9.48
N LEU A 566 37.91 -0.56 8.62
CA LEU A 566 38.67 0.68 8.78
C LEU A 566 38.25 1.43 10.05
N LEU A 567 36.93 1.60 10.30
CA LEU A 567 36.44 2.30 11.48
C LEU A 567 36.81 1.60 12.77
N ASN A 568 36.82 0.27 12.78
CA ASN A 568 37.20 -0.56 13.91
C ASN A 568 38.73 -0.78 14.01
N ARG A 569 39.50 -0.34 13.01
CA ARG A 569 40.96 -0.64 12.87
C ARG A 569 41.23 -2.12 12.98
N ALA A 570 40.45 -2.94 12.28
CA ALA A 570 40.55 -4.40 12.34
C ALA A 570 41.91 -4.89 11.81
N PRO A 571 42.68 -5.67 12.58
CA PRO A 571 44.02 -6.03 12.21
C PRO A 571 44.12 -6.99 11.02
N GLU A 572 43.07 -7.71 10.69
CA GLU A 572 42.96 -8.64 9.57
C GLU A 572 42.76 -7.96 8.20
N PHE A 573 42.43 -6.67 8.18
CA PHE A 573 42.27 -5.89 6.98
C PHE A 573 43.29 -4.75 6.89
N ASP A 574 43.96 -4.60 5.75
CA ASP A 574 44.85 -3.46 5.53
C ASP A 574 44.05 -2.21 5.17
N TYR A 575 43.44 -1.57 6.18
CA TYR A 575 42.63 -0.37 6.04
C TYR A 575 43.45 0.87 5.65
N THR A 576 44.79 0.84 5.66
CA THR A 576 45.64 2.00 5.33
C THR A 576 45.50 2.39 3.86
N VAL A 577 45.28 1.41 2.98
CA VAL A 577 45.05 1.66 1.55
C VAL A 577 43.72 2.38 1.36
N LEU A 578 42.63 1.86 1.94
CA LEU A 578 41.31 2.51 1.89
C LEU A 578 41.37 3.92 2.49
N GLU A 579 41.99 4.11 3.64
CA GLU A 579 42.14 5.43 4.27
C GLU A 579 42.89 6.42 3.36
N SER A 580 43.99 5.97 2.71
CA SER A 580 44.76 6.79 1.76
C SER A 580 43.97 7.12 0.49
N GLU A 581 43.16 6.20 -0.01
CA GLU A 581 42.32 6.45 -1.20
C GLU A 581 41.15 7.38 -0.88
N LEU A 582 40.53 7.20 0.28
CA LEU A 582 39.53 8.14 0.78
C LEU A 582 40.12 9.56 0.96
N ASP A 583 41.35 9.65 1.53
CA ASP A 583 41.99 10.96 1.71
C ASP A 583 42.24 11.69 0.36
N GLN A 584 42.62 10.95 -0.69
CA GLN A 584 42.93 11.47 -2.02
C GLN A 584 41.71 11.64 -2.94
N ALA A 585 40.52 11.10 -2.58
CA ALA A 585 39.33 11.12 -3.40
C ALA A 585 38.76 12.54 -3.54
N GLN A 586 38.25 12.88 -4.73
CA GLN A 586 37.39 14.04 -4.99
C GLN A 586 35.91 13.67 -4.79
N TRP A 587 35.57 12.39 -5.06
CA TRP A 587 34.23 11.88 -4.96
C TRP A 587 34.22 10.63 -4.07
N ILE A 588 33.29 10.60 -3.13
CA ILE A 588 32.97 9.42 -2.32
C ILE A 588 31.51 9.09 -2.58
N ILE A 589 31.25 7.93 -3.14
CA ILE A 589 29.90 7.49 -3.56
C ILE A 589 29.49 6.30 -2.73
N PHE A 590 28.39 6.42 -2.00
CA PHE A 590 27.80 5.34 -1.27
C PHE A 590 26.62 4.73 -2.01
N SER A 591 26.58 3.40 -2.08
CA SER A 591 25.42 2.63 -2.52
C SER A 591 24.84 1.93 -1.28
N LEU A 592 23.78 2.52 -0.74
CA LEU A 592 23.11 2.07 0.48
C LEU A 592 21.96 1.13 0.10
N ALA A 593 21.92 -0.09 0.65
CA ALA A 593 20.77 -0.99 0.52
C ALA A 593 19.78 -0.72 1.66
N ASN A 594 20.11 -1.13 2.89
CA ASN A 594 19.24 -0.80 4.05
C ASN A 594 20.11 -0.53 5.29
N VAL A 595 19.48 -0.02 6.34
CA VAL A 595 20.12 0.13 7.67
C VAL A 595 19.40 -0.78 8.66
N SER A 596 20.10 -1.77 9.20
CA SER A 596 19.51 -2.76 10.09
C SER A 596 20.42 -3.04 11.29
N SER A 597 19.83 -3.17 12.47
CA SER A 597 20.54 -3.62 13.68
C SER A 597 21.03 -5.08 13.57
N ASP A 598 20.35 -5.89 12.77
CA ASP A 598 20.71 -7.30 12.55
C ASP A 598 21.94 -7.46 11.64
N ASN A 599 22.23 -6.43 10.85
CA ASN A 599 23.42 -6.36 10.00
C ASN A 599 24.32 -5.19 10.41
N PRO A 600 25.33 -5.39 11.27
CA PRO A 600 26.18 -4.30 11.77
C PRO A 600 26.92 -3.53 10.68
N SER A 601 27.22 -4.15 9.54
CA SER A 601 27.91 -3.45 8.43
C SER A 601 27.00 -2.43 7.75
N SER A 602 25.69 -2.62 7.77
CA SER A 602 24.75 -1.66 7.22
C SER A 602 24.81 -0.26 7.86
N GLN A 603 25.30 -0.18 9.12
CA GLN A 603 25.49 1.07 9.85
C GLN A 603 26.84 1.76 9.55
N ALA A 604 27.64 1.21 8.64
CA ALA A 604 28.97 1.74 8.35
C ALA A 604 28.95 3.18 7.83
N LEU A 605 27.92 3.56 7.05
CA LEU A 605 27.75 4.93 6.55
C LEU A 605 27.49 5.90 7.71
N SER A 606 26.54 5.63 8.59
CA SER A 606 26.19 6.48 9.74
C SER A 606 27.39 6.69 10.67
N ARG A 607 28.12 5.60 10.94
CA ARG A 607 29.35 5.66 11.72
C ARG A 607 30.47 6.44 11.02
N PHE A 608 30.66 6.26 9.71
CA PHE A 608 31.64 7.02 8.93
C PHE A 608 31.34 8.53 9.00
N LEU A 609 30.09 8.93 8.81
CA LEU A 609 29.65 10.31 8.92
C LEU A 609 29.86 10.91 10.33
N ALA A 610 29.74 10.09 11.36
CA ALA A 610 29.93 10.50 12.75
C ALA A 610 31.42 10.56 13.17
N GLU A 611 32.20 9.53 12.82
CA GLU A 611 33.53 9.28 13.36
C GLU A 611 34.66 9.86 12.52
N ARG A 612 34.50 9.98 11.16
CA ARG A 612 35.56 10.35 10.22
C ARG A 612 35.27 11.56 9.33
N PRO A 613 34.85 12.71 9.92
CA PRO A 613 34.63 13.93 9.13
C PRO A 613 35.92 14.46 8.46
N ASP A 614 37.10 14.02 8.91
CA ASP A 614 38.38 14.32 8.30
C ASP A 614 38.51 13.78 6.88
N LEU A 615 37.86 12.66 6.56
CA LEU A 615 38.01 11.98 5.26
C LEU A 615 37.03 12.47 4.19
N PHE A 616 35.95 13.17 4.54
CA PHE A 616 34.96 13.62 3.54
C PHE A 616 34.75 15.14 3.46
N ARG A 617 35.25 15.94 4.41
CA ARG A 617 35.16 17.40 4.31
C ARG A 617 35.78 17.92 3.01
N GLN A 618 35.08 18.81 2.31
CA GLN A 618 35.49 19.41 1.03
C GLN A 618 35.55 18.42 -0.14
N LYS A 619 34.82 17.32 -0.08
CA LYS A 619 34.65 16.32 -1.13
C LYS A 619 33.19 16.19 -1.53
N ASN A 620 32.95 15.75 -2.75
CA ASN A 620 31.62 15.43 -3.21
C ASN A 620 31.21 14.09 -2.59
N LEU A 621 30.35 14.15 -1.58
CA LEU A 621 29.83 12.99 -0.86
C LEU A 621 28.41 12.71 -1.33
N VAL A 622 28.23 11.66 -2.13
CA VAL A 622 26.94 11.30 -2.72
C VAL A 622 26.46 9.98 -2.18
N VAL A 623 25.18 9.89 -1.85
CA VAL A 623 24.54 8.64 -1.43
C VAL A 623 23.43 8.30 -2.43
N PHE A 624 23.44 7.06 -2.92
CA PHE A 624 22.36 6.43 -3.65
C PHE A 624 21.68 5.40 -2.75
N GLY A 625 20.41 5.62 -2.40
CA GLY A 625 19.57 4.68 -1.66
C GLY A 625 18.94 3.69 -2.62
N PHE A 626 19.46 2.48 -2.71
CA PHE A 626 18.96 1.38 -3.53
C PHE A 626 17.84 0.58 -2.86
N ASP A 627 17.42 1.03 -1.70
CA ASP A 627 16.30 0.54 -0.91
C ASP A 627 15.44 1.75 -0.48
N ALA A 628 14.69 1.66 0.62
CA ALA A 628 13.84 2.74 1.09
C ALA A 628 14.62 4.04 1.40
N PRO A 629 14.00 5.22 1.22
CA PRO A 629 14.74 6.50 1.24
C PRO A 629 14.86 7.13 2.64
N TYR A 630 14.33 6.54 3.69
CA TYR A 630 14.14 7.14 5.02
C TYR A 630 15.14 6.69 6.09
N TYR A 631 16.21 5.97 5.72
CA TYR A 631 17.16 5.40 6.68
C TYR A 631 18.16 6.41 7.27
N LEU A 632 18.30 7.61 6.71
CA LEU A 632 19.24 8.62 7.18
C LEU A 632 18.52 9.75 7.91
N ASP A 633 19.09 10.15 9.06
CA ASP A 633 18.56 11.29 9.81
C ASP A 633 18.95 12.66 9.20
N ALA A 634 18.32 13.73 9.68
CA ALA A 634 18.60 15.09 9.21
C ALA A 634 20.07 15.53 9.42
N THR A 635 20.72 15.03 10.47
CA THR A 635 22.12 15.34 10.74
C THR A 635 23.06 14.65 9.76
N GLU A 636 22.75 13.43 9.37
CA GLU A 636 23.49 12.65 8.37
C GLU A 636 23.31 13.26 6.98
N ILE A 637 22.07 13.51 6.58
CA ILE A 637 21.73 14.11 5.29
C ILE A 637 22.41 15.47 5.12
N SER A 638 22.48 16.30 6.16
CA SER A 638 23.12 17.63 6.11
C SER A 638 24.62 17.58 5.81
N LYS A 639 25.28 16.43 5.91
CA LYS A 639 26.70 16.23 5.60
C LYS A 639 26.94 15.79 4.15
N LEU A 640 25.88 15.43 3.43
CA LEU A 640 25.94 14.91 2.07
C LEU A 640 25.93 16.07 1.06
N SER A 641 26.63 15.88 -0.06
CA SER A 641 26.51 16.78 -1.21
C SER A 641 25.23 16.48 -2.01
N ALA A 642 24.83 15.21 -2.08
CA ALA A 642 23.54 14.80 -2.63
C ALA A 642 23.11 13.46 -2.07
N TYR A 643 21.79 13.29 -1.92
CA TYR A 643 21.14 12.04 -1.58
C TYR A 643 20.03 11.74 -2.58
N TYR A 644 20.09 10.58 -3.21
CA TYR A 644 19.12 10.14 -4.23
C TYR A 644 18.41 8.87 -3.80
N GLY A 645 17.09 8.82 -4.01
CA GLY A 645 16.28 7.61 -3.93
C GLY A 645 16.34 6.85 -5.26
N ILE A 646 16.78 5.61 -5.21
CA ILE A 646 16.88 4.69 -6.36
C ILE A 646 15.89 3.54 -6.20
N TYR A 647 15.53 3.15 -4.99
CA TYR A 647 14.48 2.20 -4.58
C TYR A 647 14.68 0.74 -5.01
N SER A 648 15.60 0.41 -5.89
CA SER A 648 15.83 -0.97 -6.32
C SER A 648 17.30 -1.24 -6.65
N LYS A 649 17.79 -2.43 -6.27
CA LYS A 649 19.19 -2.85 -6.47
C LYS A 649 19.44 -3.60 -7.77
N ILE A 650 18.42 -3.80 -8.61
CA ILE A 650 18.59 -4.50 -9.90
C ILE A 650 19.45 -3.69 -10.88
N PRO A 651 20.12 -4.34 -11.85
CA PRO A 651 21.12 -3.69 -12.70
C PRO A 651 20.64 -2.44 -13.45
N GLN A 652 19.37 -2.38 -13.86
CA GLN A 652 18.79 -1.25 -14.57
C GLN A 652 18.78 0.03 -13.71
N PHE A 653 18.55 -0.11 -12.41
CA PHE A 653 18.59 1.00 -11.45
C PHE A 653 20.02 1.42 -11.12
N VAL A 654 20.97 0.48 -11.09
CA VAL A 654 22.41 0.80 -10.96
C VAL A 654 22.90 1.60 -12.18
N ASP A 655 22.44 1.25 -13.38
CA ASP A 655 22.74 2.01 -14.59
C ASP A 655 22.16 3.44 -14.54
N THR A 656 20.93 3.57 -14.03
CA THR A 656 20.30 4.88 -13.86
C THR A 656 21.05 5.71 -12.82
N ALA A 657 21.50 5.15 -11.68
CA ALA A 657 22.31 5.85 -10.71
C ALA A 657 23.63 6.39 -11.33
N ALA A 658 24.27 5.59 -12.19
CA ALA A 658 25.45 6.03 -12.92
C ALA A 658 25.14 7.21 -13.86
N ARG A 659 24.01 7.17 -14.57
CA ARG A 659 23.57 8.25 -15.47
C ARG A 659 23.20 9.53 -14.72
N VAL A 660 22.59 9.42 -13.56
CA VAL A 660 22.31 10.54 -12.64
C VAL A 660 23.60 11.18 -12.16
N LEU A 661 24.60 10.38 -11.74
CA LEU A 661 25.90 10.87 -11.28
C LEU A 661 26.61 11.71 -12.36
N PHE A 662 26.42 11.36 -13.63
CA PHE A 662 27.01 12.08 -14.77
C PHE A 662 26.07 13.13 -15.39
N GLY A 663 24.91 13.38 -14.78
CA GLY A 663 23.97 14.41 -15.22
C GLY A 663 23.27 14.11 -16.56
N GLU A 664 23.27 12.82 -17.01
CA GLU A 664 22.58 12.40 -18.22
C GLU A 664 21.07 12.29 -18.01
N ILE A 665 20.66 11.88 -16.80
CA ILE A 665 19.27 11.79 -16.38
C ILE A 665 19.06 12.74 -15.20
N PRO A 666 18.08 13.66 -15.27
CA PRO A 666 17.71 14.47 -14.12
C PRO A 666 16.98 13.59 -13.08
N ALA A 667 17.37 13.70 -11.82
CA ALA A 667 16.74 12.99 -10.70
C ALA A 667 15.52 13.75 -10.15
N THR A 668 14.66 14.22 -11.04
CA THR A 668 13.44 15.02 -10.71
C THR A 668 12.20 14.46 -11.39
N ARG A 669 12.26 13.23 -11.88
CA ARG A 669 11.14 12.60 -12.56
C ARG A 669 10.25 11.86 -11.58
N GLY A 670 10.86 11.14 -10.63
CA GLY A 670 10.18 10.47 -9.56
C GLY A 670 9.93 11.37 -8.35
N ASP A 671 8.92 11.06 -7.58
CA ASP A 671 8.59 11.69 -6.32
C ASP A 671 8.71 10.68 -5.17
N LEU A 672 8.85 11.18 -3.93
CA LEU A 672 8.95 10.32 -2.76
C LEU A 672 7.59 9.63 -2.51
N PRO A 673 7.50 8.31 -2.57
CA PRO A 673 6.26 7.58 -2.35
C PRO A 673 5.96 7.34 -0.86
N VAL A 674 6.84 7.78 0.04
CA VAL A 674 6.74 7.64 1.49
C VAL A 674 7.23 8.91 2.18
N SER A 675 6.77 9.14 3.40
CA SER A 675 7.28 10.24 4.22
C SER A 675 8.74 10.01 4.62
N VAL A 676 9.55 11.08 4.64
CA VAL A 676 10.98 11.05 4.99
C VAL A 676 11.25 12.09 6.06
N SER A 677 11.35 11.65 7.31
CA SER A 677 11.54 12.52 8.48
C SER A 677 12.84 13.32 8.42
N GLY A 678 13.90 12.72 7.85
CA GLY A 678 15.22 13.35 7.72
C GLY A 678 15.26 14.64 6.92
N ILE A 679 14.26 14.90 6.08
CA ILE A 679 14.10 16.15 5.30
C ILE A 679 12.77 16.85 5.61
N ASN A 680 12.03 16.41 6.63
CA ASN A 680 10.68 16.87 6.97
C ASN A 680 9.68 16.79 5.79
N TYR A 681 9.84 15.79 4.94
CA TYR A 681 8.87 15.51 3.88
C TYR A 681 7.75 14.63 4.46
N ASP A 682 6.52 15.12 4.37
CA ASP A 682 5.30 14.41 4.73
C ASP A 682 4.48 14.13 3.48
N LEU A 683 4.31 12.85 3.14
CA LEU A 683 3.66 12.42 1.90
C LEU A 683 2.20 12.89 1.83
N ILE A 684 1.44 12.77 2.91
CA ILE A 684 0.02 13.15 2.91
C ILE A 684 -0.15 14.66 2.67
N SER A 685 0.76 15.47 3.21
CA SER A 685 0.79 16.90 2.90
C SER A 685 1.18 17.15 1.46
N ALA A 686 2.13 16.37 0.92
CA ALA A 686 2.60 16.53 -0.46
C ALA A 686 1.55 16.11 -1.51
N THR A 687 0.69 15.13 -1.21
CA THR A 687 -0.42 14.68 -2.05
C THR A 687 -1.72 15.48 -1.82
N SER A 688 -1.74 16.42 -0.86
CA SER A 688 -2.84 17.36 -0.67
C SER A 688 -2.86 18.46 -1.73
N PRO A 689 -3.99 19.17 -1.93
CA PRO A 689 -4.09 20.24 -2.93
C PRO A 689 -3.00 21.30 -2.79
N ASP A 690 -2.35 21.67 -3.87
CA ASP A 690 -1.33 22.75 -3.90
C ASP A 690 -1.98 24.10 -3.52
N PRO A 691 -1.59 24.75 -2.42
CA PRO A 691 -2.17 26.02 -1.99
C PRO A 691 -1.95 27.17 -2.97
N ASP A 692 -0.94 27.08 -3.83
CA ASP A 692 -0.59 28.13 -4.78
C ASP A 692 -1.38 28.03 -6.08
N GLN A 693 -2.21 26.97 -6.28
CA GLN A 693 -3.04 26.80 -7.45
C GLN A 693 -4.33 27.62 -7.34
N THR A 694 -4.85 28.06 -8.48
CA THR A 694 -6.21 28.57 -8.62
C THR A 694 -7.09 27.49 -9.20
N ILE A 695 -8.03 26.96 -8.43
CA ILE A 695 -8.96 25.90 -8.87
C ILE A 695 -9.83 26.47 -10.01
N GLU A 696 -9.79 25.82 -11.16
CA GLU A 696 -10.64 26.18 -12.29
C GLU A 696 -12.06 25.65 -12.07
N LEU A 697 -13.08 26.44 -12.41
CA LEU A 697 -14.49 26.04 -12.37
C LEU A 697 -15.10 26.10 -13.75
N PHE A 698 -15.92 25.09 -14.07
CA PHE A 698 -16.61 24.97 -15.34
C PHE A 698 -18.07 24.58 -15.12
N MET A 699 -18.92 24.95 -16.08
CA MET A 699 -20.24 24.33 -16.21
C MET A 699 -20.05 22.88 -16.68
N ASP A 700 -20.61 21.90 -15.97
CA ASP A 700 -20.54 20.47 -16.35
C ASP A 700 -21.58 20.14 -17.42
N VAL A 701 -21.31 20.57 -18.66
CA VAL A 701 -22.15 20.31 -19.83
C VAL A 701 -21.45 19.34 -20.79
N PRO A 702 -22.18 18.45 -21.49
CA PRO A 702 -21.57 17.48 -22.40
C PRO A 702 -20.72 18.16 -23.48
N GLU A 703 -19.52 17.58 -23.76
CA GLU A 703 -18.56 18.10 -24.77
C GLU A 703 -19.13 18.37 -26.17
N ALA A 704 -20.23 17.71 -26.55
CA ALA A 704 -20.92 17.93 -27.83
C ALA A 704 -21.46 19.36 -27.99
N ILE A 705 -21.54 20.14 -26.88
CA ILE A 705 -21.98 21.54 -26.87
C ILE A 705 -20.80 22.52 -26.88
N LEU A 706 -19.58 22.04 -26.57
CA LEU A 706 -18.35 22.82 -26.46
C LEU A 706 -17.62 23.09 -27.81
N GLY A 707 -18.13 22.59 -28.92
CA GLY A 707 -17.60 22.84 -30.26
C GLY A 707 -17.78 24.29 -30.69
N THR A 708 -16.86 25.21 -30.34
CA THR A 708 -16.84 26.67 -30.47
C THR A 708 -17.89 27.39 -29.60
N PRO A 709 -17.47 28.30 -28.71
CA PRO A 709 -18.40 29.02 -27.85
C PRO A 709 -19.20 30.01 -28.70
N ASP A 710 -20.33 29.55 -29.22
CA ASP A 710 -21.41 30.42 -29.69
C ASP A 710 -22.24 30.77 -28.45
N PRO A 711 -22.22 32.00 -27.97
CA PRO A 711 -22.99 32.42 -26.79
C PRO A 711 -24.50 32.16 -26.89
N THR A 712 -24.97 31.80 -28.07
CA THR A 712 -26.41 31.51 -28.32
C THR A 712 -26.81 30.04 -28.06
N GLN A 713 -25.88 29.14 -27.70
CA GLN A 713 -26.16 27.72 -27.46
C GLN A 713 -26.07 27.28 -25.97
N MET A 714 -25.88 28.22 -25.05
CA MET A 714 -25.97 27.89 -23.63
C MET A 714 -27.42 27.59 -23.21
N PRO A 715 -27.65 26.64 -22.30
CA PRO A 715 -28.98 26.35 -21.80
C PRO A 715 -29.59 27.60 -21.15
N GLU A 716 -30.86 27.94 -21.51
CA GLU A 716 -31.58 28.99 -20.84
C GLU A 716 -31.89 28.54 -19.41
N LEU A 717 -31.19 29.14 -18.43
CA LEU A 717 -31.34 28.82 -17.01
C LEU A 717 -32.48 29.71 -16.44
N THR A 718 -33.42 29.09 -15.77
CA THR A 718 -34.55 29.74 -15.10
C THR A 718 -34.62 29.34 -13.64
N ILE A 719 -35.41 30.09 -12.84
CA ILE A 719 -35.66 29.71 -11.44
C ILE A 719 -36.28 28.31 -11.42
N GLY A 720 -35.69 27.41 -10.62
CA GLY A 720 -36.07 26.00 -10.51
C GLY A 720 -35.18 25.04 -11.31
N ASP A 721 -34.28 25.54 -12.15
CA ASP A 721 -33.32 24.72 -12.87
C ASP A 721 -32.08 24.38 -11.99
N LEU A 722 -31.38 23.30 -12.39
CA LEU A 722 -30.12 22.85 -11.76
C LEU A 722 -28.92 23.37 -12.56
N ILE A 723 -27.96 23.95 -11.87
CA ILE A 723 -26.68 24.36 -12.43
C ILE A 723 -25.64 23.26 -12.12
N PRO A 724 -25.28 22.42 -13.09
CA PRO A 724 -24.20 21.47 -12.91
C PRO A 724 -22.85 22.19 -13.02
N VAL A 725 -22.00 22.00 -12.01
CA VAL A 725 -20.66 22.63 -11.92
C VAL A 725 -19.62 21.56 -11.63
N ARG A 726 -18.47 21.70 -12.26
CA ARG A 726 -17.28 20.89 -11.94
C ARG A 726 -16.05 21.75 -11.77
N THR A 727 -15.08 21.23 -11.05
CA THR A 727 -13.72 21.79 -11.06
C THR A 727 -12.97 21.37 -12.33
N GLY A 728 -11.86 22.03 -12.64
CA GLY A 728 -10.76 21.44 -13.40
C GLY A 728 -10.07 20.36 -12.56
N VAL A 729 -9.00 19.79 -13.09
CA VAL A 729 -8.15 18.88 -12.31
C VAL A 729 -7.48 19.71 -11.21
N ILE A 730 -7.67 19.29 -9.97
CA ILE A 730 -6.98 19.84 -8.80
C ILE A 730 -5.66 19.08 -8.69
N PHE A 731 -4.57 19.83 -8.59
CA PHE A 731 -3.22 19.25 -8.50
C PHE A 731 -2.70 19.28 -7.05
N ASP A 732 -1.86 18.31 -6.73
CA ASP A 732 -1.09 18.27 -5.49
C ASP A 732 0.22 19.10 -5.61
N HIS A 733 1.01 19.14 -4.54
CA HIS A 733 2.30 19.86 -4.53
C HIS A 733 3.34 19.28 -5.51
N ASN A 734 3.16 18.06 -6.00
CA ASN A 734 4.01 17.41 -6.99
C ASN A 734 3.52 17.64 -8.44
N GLY A 735 2.42 18.41 -8.60
CA GLY A 735 1.80 18.69 -9.90
C GLY A 735 1.02 17.52 -10.48
N ARG A 736 0.58 16.56 -9.63
CA ARG A 736 -0.25 15.40 -10.00
C ARG A 736 -1.70 15.62 -9.58
N PRO A 737 -2.66 14.95 -10.21
CA PRO A 737 -4.03 14.99 -9.72
C PRO A 737 -4.11 14.55 -8.24
N VAL A 738 -4.84 15.30 -7.42
CA VAL A 738 -5.06 14.91 -6.03
C VAL A 738 -5.79 13.58 -5.92
N PRO A 739 -5.60 12.82 -4.82
CA PRO A 739 -6.28 11.56 -4.56
C PRO A 739 -7.81 11.68 -4.67
N ASP A 740 -8.46 10.63 -5.15
CA ASP A 740 -9.92 10.52 -5.13
C ASP A 740 -10.42 10.57 -3.69
N GLY A 741 -11.56 11.26 -3.50
CA GLY A 741 -12.09 11.48 -2.16
C GLY A 741 -11.59 12.77 -1.51
N THR A 742 -10.70 13.54 -2.14
CA THR A 742 -10.29 14.87 -1.66
C THR A 742 -11.49 15.80 -1.61
N ILE A 743 -11.72 16.44 -0.45
CA ILE A 743 -12.92 17.25 -0.21
C ILE A 743 -12.80 18.59 -0.94
N VAL A 744 -13.87 18.96 -1.65
CA VAL A 744 -14.03 20.25 -2.31
C VAL A 744 -15.30 20.91 -1.79
N ASP A 745 -15.17 22.08 -1.22
CA ASP A 745 -16.29 22.94 -0.83
C ASP A 745 -16.66 23.86 -1.99
N PHE A 746 -17.85 23.67 -2.58
CA PHE A 746 -18.43 24.60 -3.55
C PHE A 746 -19.32 25.61 -2.83
N VAL A 747 -19.05 26.88 -3.01
CA VAL A 747 -19.72 27.99 -2.32
C VAL A 747 -20.53 28.79 -3.32
N LEU A 748 -21.86 28.82 -3.15
CA LEU A 748 -22.81 29.67 -3.90
C LEU A 748 -23.06 30.94 -3.11
N SER A 749 -22.87 32.09 -3.73
CA SER A 749 -23.10 33.40 -3.11
C SER A 749 -23.88 34.36 -4.02
N ALA A 750 -24.65 35.26 -3.39
CA ALA A 750 -25.26 36.40 -4.07
C ALA A 750 -24.73 37.71 -3.48
N GLY A 751 -24.00 38.45 -4.26
CA GLY A 751 -23.23 39.59 -3.78
C GLY A 751 -22.18 39.20 -2.76
N LEU A 752 -22.32 39.67 -1.51
CA LEU A 752 -21.39 39.35 -0.39
C LEU A 752 -21.97 38.29 0.56
N THR A 753 -23.15 37.72 0.23
CA THR A 753 -23.81 36.75 1.12
C THR A 753 -23.67 35.37 0.55
N GLU A 754 -23.08 34.46 1.35
CA GLU A 754 -23.10 33.02 1.07
C GLU A 754 -24.52 32.48 1.22
N ILE A 755 -25.00 31.79 0.19
CA ILE A 755 -26.35 31.19 0.15
C ILE A 755 -26.30 29.72 0.52
N ALA A 756 -25.34 28.99 -0.08
CA ALA A 756 -25.19 27.55 0.10
C ALA A 756 -23.74 27.13 -0.04
N THR A 757 -23.34 26.13 0.75
CA THR A 757 -22.07 25.42 0.57
C THR A 757 -22.36 23.93 0.42
N GLN A 758 -21.83 23.32 -0.64
CA GLN A 758 -21.92 21.88 -0.90
C GLN A 758 -20.52 21.29 -0.81
N LYS A 759 -20.41 20.17 -0.11
CA LYS A 759 -19.17 19.42 0.05
C LYS A 759 -19.24 18.20 -0.85
N GLU A 760 -18.34 18.14 -1.79
CA GLU A 760 -18.20 17.03 -2.72
C GLU A 760 -16.79 16.48 -2.66
N THR A 761 -16.56 15.35 -3.30
CA THR A 761 -15.24 14.72 -3.36
C THR A 761 -14.75 14.63 -4.80
N THR A 762 -13.44 14.62 -4.96
CA THR A 762 -12.79 14.43 -6.26
C THR A 762 -12.93 12.99 -6.76
N GLN A 763 -12.98 12.86 -8.07
CA GLN A 763 -12.77 11.64 -8.83
C GLN A 763 -11.88 12.00 -10.03
N ASP A 764 -10.76 11.34 -10.20
CA ASP A 764 -9.71 11.72 -11.17
C ASP A 764 -9.27 13.20 -10.99
N GLY A 765 -9.15 13.65 -9.74
CA GLY A 765 -8.80 15.03 -9.40
C GLY A 765 -9.90 16.07 -9.67
N ILE A 766 -11.10 15.67 -10.11
CA ILE A 766 -12.21 16.56 -10.48
C ILE A 766 -13.39 16.35 -9.53
N ALA A 767 -13.89 17.41 -8.90
CA ALA A 767 -15.12 17.39 -8.13
C ALA A 767 -16.30 17.93 -8.94
N ARG A 768 -17.51 17.39 -8.70
CA ARG A 768 -18.74 17.77 -9.39
C ARG A 768 -19.88 18.02 -8.41
N THR A 769 -20.69 19.04 -8.70
CA THR A 769 -21.87 19.36 -7.90
C THR A 769 -22.98 19.95 -8.75
N THR A 770 -24.15 20.11 -8.15
CA THR A 770 -25.30 20.79 -8.79
C THR A 770 -25.95 21.72 -7.81
N PHE A 771 -26.22 22.99 -8.23
CA PHE A 771 -26.95 23.97 -7.44
C PHE A 771 -28.36 24.20 -8.01
N LEU A 772 -29.36 24.30 -7.15
CA LEU A 772 -30.73 24.69 -7.53
C LEU A 772 -30.80 26.21 -7.56
N ILE A 773 -31.38 26.79 -8.63
CA ILE A 773 -31.66 28.22 -8.75
C ILE A 773 -32.97 28.53 -8.00
N GLU A 774 -32.84 29.23 -6.87
CA GLU A 774 -34.02 29.58 -6.06
C GLU A 774 -34.54 31.02 -6.31
N GLU A 775 -33.63 31.94 -6.68
CA GLU A 775 -33.95 33.35 -6.85
C GLU A 775 -33.33 33.94 -8.12
N SER A 776 -33.92 35.02 -8.66
CA SER A 776 -33.33 35.78 -9.77
C SER A 776 -32.29 36.76 -9.25
N GLY A 777 -31.27 36.99 -10.04
CA GLY A 777 -30.14 37.89 -9.73
C GLY A 777 -28.81 37.35 -10.18
N THR A 778 -27.74 38.03 -9.81
CA THR A 778 -26.38 37.60 -10.07
C THR A 778 -25.91 36.64 -8.95
N ILE A 779 -25.66 35.41 -9.29
CA ILE A 779 -25.05 34.41 -8.40
C ILE A 779 -23.60 34.16 -8.79
N VAL A 780 -22.78 33.86 -7.79
CA VAL A 780 -21.35 33.58 -7.95
C VAL A 780 -21.03 32.25 -7.30
N ILE A 781 -20.40 31.36 -8.02
CA ILE A 781 -19.93 30.08 -7.51
C ILE A 781 -18.40 30.07 -7.44
N ASN A 782 -17.87 29.71 -6.30
CA ASN A 782 -16.45 29.50 -6.05
C ASN A 782 -16.23 28.08 -5.53
N ALA A 783 -15.00 27.58 -5.61
CA ALA A 783 -14.60 26.32 -4.98
C ALA A 783 -13.34 26.51 -4.14
N ARG A 784 -13.17 25.65 -3.14
CA ARG A 784 -11.94 25.54 -2.36
C ARG A 784 -11.74 24.10 -1.94
N SER A 785 -10.49 23.68 -1.90
CA SER A 785 -10.07 22.38 -1.39
C SER A 785 -8.85 22.62 -0.50
N ASP A 786 -9.03 22.53 0.81
CA ASP A 786 -7.96 22.87 1.78
C ASP A 786 -6.70 22.02 1.53
N PRO A 787 -5.49 22.63 1.39
CA PRO A 787 -5.13 24.03 1.61
C PRO A 787 -5.31 24.98 0.38
N ALA A 788 -5.73 24.50 -0.80
CA ALA A 788 -6.02 25.35 -1.97
C ALA A 788 -7.32 26.14 -1.75
N LEU A 789 -7.22 27.42 -1.43
CA LEU A 789 -8.36 28.26 -1.04
C LEU A 789 -8.88 29.16 -2.16
N GLU A 790 -8.19 29.23 -3.30
CA GLU A 790 -8.51 30.14 -4.38
C GLU A 790 -9.09 29.40 -5.60
N SER A 791 -10.18 29.95 -6.17
CA SER A 791 -10.71 29.51 -7.46
C SER A 791 -11.05 30.68 -8.34
N ASN A 792 -11.15 30.49 -9.65
CA ASN A 792 -11.90 31.42 -10.47
C ASN A 792 -13.37 31.44 -10.04
N SER A 793 -14.06 32.50 -10.34
CA SER A 793 -15.48 32.67 -10.03
C SER A 793 -16.33 32.39 -11.26
N LEU A 794 -17.32 31.53 -11.12
CA LEU A 794 -18.36 31.35 -12.14
C LEU A 794 -19.53 32.29 -11.82
N GLN A 795 -19.65 33.39 -12.55
CA GLN A 795 -20.74 34.35 -12.38
C GLN A 795 -21.88 34.05 -13.36
N ILE A 796 -23.11 33.96 -12.85
CA ILE A 796 -24.29 33.65 -13.62
C ILE A 796 -25.36 34.68 -13.29
N ASP A 797 -25.83 35.43 -14.28
CA ASP A 797 -26.91 36.38 -14.17
C ASP A 797 -28.24 35.76 -14.58
N ILE A 798 -29.18 35.64 -13.64
CA ILE A 798 -30.50 35.03 -13.81
C ILE A 798 -31.56 36.15 -13.86
N PRO A 799 -32.03 36.56 -15.02
CA PRO A 799 -33.00 37.61 -15.13
C PRO A 799 -34.38 37.13 -14.66
N PRO A 800 -35.18 38.01 -14.10
CA PRO A 800 -36.55 37.66 -13.66
C PRO A 800 -37.49 37.24 -14.83
N GLU A 801 -37.26 37.72 -16.03
CA GLU A 801 -37.88 37.34 -17.30
C GLU A 801 -36.86 37.61 -18.42
N GLY A 802 -36.24 36.59 -19.01
CA GLY A 802 -35.29 36.75 -20.13
C GLY A 802 -34.22 35.67 -20.24
N ILE A 803 -33.28 35.86 -21.16
CA ILE A 803 -32.16 34.94 -21.44
C ILE A 803 -31.02 35.23 -20.44
N PRO A 804 -30.52 34.25 -19.67
CA PRO A 804 -29.41 34.43 -18.74
C PRO A 804 -28.10 34.73 -19.47
N THR A 805 -27.27 35.55 -18.86
CA THR A 805 -25.91 35.84 -19.35
C THR A 805 -24.93 35.21 -18.40
N ILE A 806 -23.98 34.36 -18.91
CA ILE A 806 -22.91 33.77 -18.14
C ILE A 806 -21.63 34.53 -18.47
N GLU A 807 -20.97 35.04 -17.45
CA GLU A 807 -19.68 35.73 -17.57
C GLU A 807 -18.63 35.05 -16.71
N PHE A 808 -17.49 34.72 -17.33
CA PHE A 808 -16.31 34.23 -16.63
C PHE A 808 -15.48 35.44 -16.20
N VAL A 809 -15.48 35.75 -14.91
CA VAL A 809 -14.65 36.81 -14.35
C VAL A 809 -13.34 36.17 -13.85
N ILE A 810 -12.30 36.31 -14.67
CA ILE A 810 -10.94 36.04 -14.19
C ILE A 810 -10.53 37.20 -13.31
N THR A 811 -10.51 37.02 -12.02
CA THR A 811 -9.96 38.01 -11.09
C THR A 811 -8.44 37.98 -11.24
N GLN A 812 -7.90 38.84 -12.12
CA GLN A 812 -6.46 39.07 -12.13
C GLN A 812 -6.10 39.82 -10.84
N PHE A 813 -5.43 39.15 -9.94
CA PHE A 813 -4.75 39.81 -8.83
C PHE A 813 -3.66 40.74 -9.40
N PRO A 814 -3.46 41.94 -8.82
CA PRO A 814 -2.45 42.83 -9.29
C PRO A 814 -1.06 42.20 -9.13
N THR A 815 -0.42 41.94 -10.26
CA THR A 815 1.00 41.59 -10.31
C THR A 815 1.74 42.70 -9.58
N GLU A 816 2.47 42.40 -8.51
CA GLU A 816 3.38 43.33 -7.86
C GLU A 816 4.37 43.82 -8.90
N THR A 817 4.17 45.06 -9.34
CA THR A 817 5.12 45.76 -10.18
C THR A 817 6.35 45.99 -9.34
N ALA A 818 7.47 45.41 -9.76
CA ALA A 818 8.78 45.67 -9.19
C ALA A 818 9.00 47.16 -9.03
N THR A 819 8.91 47.65 -7.80
CA THR A 819 9.12 49.03 -7.45
C THR A 819 10.64 49.30 -7.52
N GLN A 820 11.05 50.10 -8.49
CA GLN A 820 12.37 50.72 -8.49
C GLN A 820 12.55 51.49 -7.17
N GLU A 821 13.70 51.27 -6.57
CA GLU A 821 14.20 51.94 -5.39
C GLU A 821 14.31 53.46 -5.66
N PRO A 822 13.70 54.37 -4.88
CA PRO A 822 13.98 55.78 -4.93
C PRO A 822 15.00 56.15 -3.86
N GLU A 823 16.00 56.93 -4.28
CA GLU A 823 17.01 57.63 -3.47
C GLU A 823 16.37 58.50 -2.36
N PRO A 824 17.08 58.74 -1.24
CA PRO A 824 16.52 59.35 -0.05
C PRO A 824 16.54 60.87 -0.10
N THR A 825 15.43 61.54 0.03
CA THR A 825 15.40 62.98 0.43
C THR A 825 14.17 63.31 1.30
N GLY A 826 14.44 63.86 2.47
CA GLY A 826 13.62 64.92 3.09
C GLY A 826 12.62 64.50 4.17
N VAL A 827 13.02 64.77 5.39
CA VAL A 827 12.24 64.93 6.63
C VAL A 827 11.02 65.84 6.40
N ILE A 828 9.81 65.43 6.88
CA ILE A 828 8.82 66.29 7.55
C ILE A 828 7.74 65.47 8.24
N SER A 829 7.68 65.74 9.55
CA SER A 829 6.51 65.83 10.47
C SER A 829 5.53 64.70 10.64
N GLN A 830 5.50 64.23 11.87
CA GLN A 830 4.53 63.37 12.50
C GLN A 830 3.10 63.94 12.44
N THR A 831 2.16 63.11 12.02
CA THR A 831 0.76 63.26 12.40
C THR A 831 0.34 61.93 13.09
N GLU A 832 -0.01 62.04 14.32
CA GLU A 832 -0.50 60.91 15.13
C GLU A 832 -1.76 60.29 14.54
N THR A 833 -1.71 59.03 14.21
CA THR A 833 -2.92 58.22 13.97
C THR A 833 -3.37 57.57 15.28
N PRO A 834 -4.69 57.50 15.56
CA PRO A 834 -5.19 56.88 16.78
C PRO A 834 -4.87 55.38 16.84
N PRO A 835 -4.63 54.80 18.01
CA PRO A 835 -4.27 53.38 18.12
C PRO A 835 -5.43 52.50 17.67
N PRO A 836 -5.12 51.34 17.03
CA PRO A 836 -6.11 50.35 16.69
C PRO A 836 -6.75 49.75 17.93
N PRO A 837 -8.00 49.27 17.88
CA PRO A 837 -8.63 48.59 18.99
C PRO A 837 -7.86 47.33 19.37
N PRO A 838 -7.85 46.96 20.68
CA PRO A 838 -7.09 45.81 21.12
C PRO A 838 -7.63 44.54 20.46
N SER A 839 -6.75 43.81 19.78
CA SER A 839 -7.02 42.47 19.24
C SER A 839 -7.46 41.55 20.40
N ALA A 840 -8.56 40.85 20.20
CA ALA A 840 -9.00 39.77 21.09
C ALA A 840 -7.82 38.79 21.30
N GLY A 841 -7.51 38.53 22.58
CA GLY A 841 -6.31 37.82 22.98
C GLY A 841 -6.17 36.45 22.30
N SER A 842 -5.15 36.35 21.51
CA SER A 842 -4.69 35.04 20.97
C SER A 842 -4.06 34.25 22.12
N ILE A 843 -4.46 33.02 22.28
CA ILE A 843 -3.89 32.09 23.27
C ILE A 843 -2.47 31.76 22.82
N ASN A 844 -1.50 32.08 23.69
CA ASN A 844 -0.08 31.82 23.44
C ASN A 844 0.35 30.48 24.08
N LEU A 845 1.38 29.88 23.52
CA LEU A 845 1.99 28.64 24.04
C LEU A 845 2.39 28.78 25.54
N ILE A 846 2.71 29.99 25.97
CA ILE A 846 3.02 30.34 27.37
C ILE A 846 1.80 30.10 28.26
N ASP A 847 0.59 30.39 27.81
CA ASP A 847 -0.64 30.22 28.58
C ASP A 847 -0.92 28.75 28.87
N TRP A 848 -0.58 27.86 27.92
CA TRP A 848 -0.68 26.41 28.11
C TRP A 848 0.31 25.91 29.17
N PHE A 849 1.57 26.38 29.18
CA PHE A 849 2.55 26.02 30.22
C PHE A 849 2.14 26.53 31.59
N VAL A 850 1.54 27.70 31.66
CA VAL A 850 0.99 28.25 32.93
C VAL A 850 -0.16 27.38 33.42
N ALA A 851 -1.10 27.02 32.56
CA ALA A 851 -2.24 26.16 32.89
C ALA A 851 -1.80 24.77 33.36
N ALA A 852 -0.88 24.13 32.64
CA ALA A 852 -0.33 22.82 32.98
C ALA A 852 0.45 22.89 34.34
N GLY A 853 1.32 23.87 34.50
CA GLY A 853 2.10 24.06 35.72
C GLY A 853 1.21 24.27 36.95
N VAL A 854 0.20 25.12 36.85
CA VAL A 854 -0.75 25.40 37.96
C VAL A 854 -1.55 24.14 38.30
N SER A 855 -2.05 23.41 37.29
CA SER A 855 -2.81 22.17 37.50
C SER A 855 -1.98 21.12 38.23
N ILE A 856 -0.72 20.92 37.83
CA ILE A 856 0.21 19.96 38.45
C ILE A 856 0.53 20.39 39.91
N ILE A 857 0.80 21.67 40.17
CA ILE A 857 1.10 22.18 41.53
C ILE A 857 -0.10 21.96 42.45
N VAL A 858 -1.30 22.31 42.00
CA VAL A 858 -2.54 22.14 42.80
C VAL A 858 -2.80 20.64 43.03
N GLY A 859 -2.65 19.81 42.04
CA GLY A 859 -2.78 18.35 42.16
C GLY A 859 -1.77 17.75 43.15
N ALA A 860 -0.51 18.17 43.09
CA ALA A 860 0.54 17.73 44.02
C ALA A 860 0.27 18.17 45.47
N VAL A 861 -0.21 19.40 45.68
CA VAL A 861 -0.60 19.89 46.99
C VAL A 861 -1.77 19.10 47.58
N ILE A 862 -2.79 18.80 46.75
CA ILE A 862 -3.94 17.99 47.16
C ILE A 862 -3.50 16.56 47.48
N TYR A 863 -2.63 15.98 46.68
CA TYR A 863 -2.04 14.67 46.91
C TYR A 863 -1.27 14.64 48.25
N TRP A 864 -0.40 15.62 48.48
CA TRP A 864 0.39 15.75 49.73
C TRP A 864 -0.52 15.91 50.97
N LEU A 865 -1.52 16.78 50.88
CA LEU A 865 -2.48 16.99 51.98
C LEU A 865 -3.26 15.72 52.29
N THR A 866 -3.77 15.01 51.31
CA THR A 866 -4.57 13.78 51.52
C THR A 866 -3.73 12.60 51.98
N THR A 867 -2.46 12.50 51.57
CA THR A 867 -1.55 11.44 52.02
C THR A 867 -1.08 11.65 53.47
N THR A 868 -0.97 12.91 53.96
CA THR A 868 -0.66 13.20 55.35
C THR A 868 -1.75 12.73 56.33
N PHE A 869 -2.99 12.55 55.83
CA PHE A 869 -4.11 11.97 56.58
C PHE A 869 -4.25 10.46 56.43
N GLY A 870 -3.26 9.77 55.86
CA GLY A 870 -3.23 8.29 55.72
C GLY A 870 -4.06 7.71 54.59
N LEU A 871 -4.62 8.54 53.71
CA LEU A 871 -5.52 8.11 52.61
C LEU A 871 -4.80 8.05 51.26
N ILE A 872 -3.75 7.25 51.11
CA ILE A 872 -2.87 7.20 49.93
C ILE A 872 -3.64 6.96 48.62
N ARG A 873 -4.56 6.00 48.60
CA ARG A 873 -5.36 5.68 47.39
C ARG A 873 -6.30 6.79 46.97
N TRP A 874 -6.89 7.51 47.93
CA TRP A 874 -7.72 8.69 47.69
C TRP A 874 -6.88 9.91 47.31
N GLY A 875 -5.67 10.04 47.87
CA GLY A 875 -4.72 11.07 47.50
C GLY A 875 -4.37 11.09 46.03
N VAL A 876 -4.06 9.91 45.47
CA VAL A 876 -3.76 9.77 44.03
C VAL A 876 -4.99 10.15 43.17
N ARG A 877 -6.18 9.67 43.51
CA ARG A 877 -7.43 9.98 42.78
C ARG A 877 -7.78 11.48 42.88
N SER A 878 -7.70 12.06 44.04
CA SER A 878 -8.00 13.50 44.25
C SER A 878 -7.00 14.40 43.51
N GLY A 879 -5.72 14.05 43.53
CA GLY A 879 -4.69 14.78 42.80
C GLY A 879 -4.88 14.71 41.27
N LEU A 880 -5.16 13.53 40.74
CA LEU A 880 -5.42 13.34 39.32
C LEU A 880 -6.70 14.07 38.87
N LEU A 881 -7.81 13.95 39.59
CA LEU A 881 -9.05 14.66 39.27
C LEU A 881 -8.91 16.17 39.34
N ALA A 882 -8.09 16.70 40.24
CA ALA A 882 -7.77 18.11 40.28
C ALA A 882 -6.97 18.57 39.05
N ILE A 883 -5.98 17.77 38.60
CA ILE A 883 -5.21 18.06 37.37
C ILE A 883 -6.13 18.06 36.17
N ILE A 884 -6.96 17.01 36.01
CA ILE A 884 -7.92 16.87 34.90
C ILE A 884 -8.91 18.05 34.91
N GLY A 885 -9.45 18.44 36.06
CA GLY A 885 -10.37 19.56 36.17
C GLY A 885 -9.74 20.90 35.77
N GLY A 886 -8.47 21.15 36.14
CA GLY A 886 -7.72 22.32 35.72
C GLY A 886 -7.47 22.38 34.21
N LEU A 887 -7.05 21.26 33.61
CA LEU A 887 -6.82 21.18 32.18
C LEU A 887 -8.12 21.30 31.38
N LEU A 888 -9.22 20.68 31.82
CA LEU A 888 -10.52 20.82 31.14
C LEU A 888 -11.04 22.26 31.19
N ALA A 889 -10.84 22.99 32.29
CA ALA A 889 -11.21 24.39 32.37
C ALA A 889 -10.36 25.26 31.43
N TYR A 890 -9.08 24.94 31.24
CA TYR A 890 -8.24 25.58 30.26
C TYR A 890 -8.70 25.29 28.84
N MET A 891 -8.98 24.01 28.52
CA MET A 891 -9.49 23.60 27.19
C MET A 891 -10.81 24.28 26.85
N TYR A 892 -11.71 24.47 27.80
CA TYR A 892 -12.97 25.19 27.59
C TYR A 892 -12.75 26.61 27.04
N ILE A 893 -11.69 27.28 27.50
CA ILE A 893 -11.33 28.63 27.03
C ILE A 893 -10.54 28.54 25.73
N ALA A 894 -9.61 27.59 25.62
CA ALA A 894 -8.77 27.38 24.43
C ALA A 894 -9.60 27.09 23.18
N LEU A 895 -10.67 26.31 23.33
CA LEU A 895 -11.62 25.99 22.28
C LEU A 895 -12.72 27.06 22.05
N GLN A 896 -12.64 28.19 22.73
CA GLN A 896 -13.59 29.31 22.66
C GLN A 896 -15.06 28.87 22.74
N LEU A 897 -15.38 27.91 23.61
CA LEU A 897 -16.73 27.39 23.79
C LEU A 897 -17.70 28.47 24.28
N PRO A 898 -19.03 28.36 24.00
CA PRO A 898 -19.99 29.42 24.31
C PRO A 898 -19.93 29.93 25.75
N GLY A 899 -19.72 31.22 25.93
CA GLY A 899 -19.57 31.88 27.23
C GLY A 899 -18.11 32.05 27.72
N SER A 900 -17.12 31.48 27.03
CA SER A 900 -15.70 31.60 27.36
C SER A 900 -15.16 33.03 27.18
N GLN A 901 -15.68 33.78 26.19
CA GLN A 901 -15.26 35.15 25.91
C GLN A 901 -15.57 36.12 27.07
N GLN A 902 -16.67 35.93 27.81
CA GLN A 902 -17.00 36.71 28.98
C GLN A 902 -16.08 36.47 30.21
N LEU A 903 -15.37 35.32 30.20
CA LEU A 903 -14.40 34.95 31.21
C LEU A 903 -12.98 35.43 30.87
N LEU A 904 -12.72 35.85 29.64
CA LEU A 904 -11.44 36.36 29.13
C LEU A 904 -11.26 37.87 29.32
N ASP A 905 -12.28 38.61 29.86
CA ASP A 905 -12.18 40.05 30.14
C ASP A 905 -11.17 40.39 31.25
N VAL A 906 -10.53 39.39 31.86
CA VAL A 906 -9.43 39.56 32.83
C VAL A 906 -8.09 39.55 32.08
N PRO A 907 -7.31 40.60 32.04
CA PRO A 907 -6.13 40.70 31.18
C PRO A 907 -5.03 39.69 31.51
N GLY A 908 -4.58 38.94 30.46
CA GLY A 908 -3.35 38.18 30.44
C GLY A 908 -3.33 36.88 31.24
N ALA A 909 -2.15 36.42 31.61
CA ALA A 909 -1.88 35.17 32.34
C ALA A 909 -2.66 35.00 33.68
N TRP A 910 -3.17 36.08 34.26
CA TRP A 910 -4.00 36.03 35.47
C TRP A 910 -5.38 35.38 35.23
N GLY A 911 -5.96 35.56 34.05
CA GLY A 911 -7.23 34.90 33.66
C GLY A 911 -7.08 33.38 33.59
N VAL A 912 -6.02 32.93 32.96
CA VAL A 912 -5.68 31.50 32.82
C VAL A 912 -5.42 30.87 34.19
N LEU A 913 -4.66 31.55 35.06
CA LEU A 913 -4.35 31.08 36.41
C LEU A 913 -5.62 30.94 37.28
N LEU A 914 -6.52 31.90 37.20
CA LEU A 914 -7.79 31.89 37.97
C LEU A 914 -8.69 30.73 37.54
N ILE A 915 -8.83 30.51 36.25
CA ILE A 915 -9.77 29.53 35.67
C ILE A 915 -9.24 28.11 35.85
N THR A 916 -7.95 27.86 35.62
CA THR A 916 -7.33 26.56 35.88
C THR A 916 -7.38 26.19 37.37
N THR A 917 -7.19 27.17 38.27
CA THR A 917 -7.32 26.92 39.71
C THR A 917 -8.75 26.59 40.11
N LEU A 918 -9.74 27.26 39.53
CA LEU A 918 -11.17 26.99 39.76
C LEU A 918 -11.56 25.59 39.23
N GLY A 919 -11.09 25.22 38.04
CA GLY A 919 -11.29 23.91 37.48
C GLY A 919 -10.68 22.78 38.30
N ALA A 920 -9.47 23.00 38.83
CA ALA A 920 -8.82 22.06 39.72
C ALA A 920 -9.58 21.92 41.07
N ALA A 921 -10.15 23.00 41.58
CA ALA A 921 -10.98 22.97 42.81
C ALA A 921 -12.28 22.19 42.58
N ILE A 922 -12.90 22.32 41.41
CA ILE A 922 -14.10 21.55 41.03
C ILE A 922 -13.76 20.04 40.90
N GLY A 923 -12.64 19.70 40.27
CA GLY A 923 -12.16 18.32 40.16
C GLY A 923 -11.88 17.69 41.53
N TRP A 924 -11.29 18.44 42.43
CA TRP A 924 -11.11 17.99 43.82
C TRP A 924 -12.45 17.82 44.56
N GLY A 925 -13.38 18.74 44.42
CA GLY A 925 -14.74 18.63 44.99
C GLY A 925 -15.50 17.39 44.50
N ALA A 926 -15.38 17.07 43.23
CA ALA A 926 -15.94 15.85 42.67
C ALA A 926 -15.33 14.57 43.29
N SER A 927 -13.99 14.56 43.49
CA SER A 927 -13.32 13.46 44.18
C SER A 927 -13.79 13.32 45.63
N TYR A 928 -13.96 14.41 46.36
CA TYR A 928 -14.45 14.40 47.72
C TYR A 928 -15.90 13.90 47.84
N GLY A 929 -16.75 14.31 46.89
CA GLY A 929 -18.12 13.79 46.79
C GLY A 929 -18.15 12.29 46.51
N TRP A 930 -17.29 11.82 45.60
CA TRP A 930 -17.17 10.38 45.31
C TRP A 930 -16.67 9.56 46.49
N GLN A 931 -15.70 10.09 47.24
CA GLN A 931 -15.22 9.47 48.48
C GLN A 931 -16.36 9.28 49.49
N ARG A 932 -17.19 10.32 49.73
CA ARG A 932 -18.33 10.26 50.64
C ARG A 932 -19.38 9.20 50.23
N ILE A 933 -19.64 9.09 48.93
CA ILE A 933 -20.57 8.08 48.41
C ILE A 933 -19.98 6.68 48.58
N ALA A 934 -18.69 6.48 48.34
CA ALA A 934 -18.02 5.20 48.48
C ALA A 934 -17.83 4.74 49.94
N GLU A 935 -17.82 5.68 50.89
CA GLU A 935 -17.79 5.38 52.33
C GLU A 935 -19.19 5.10 52.91
N SER A 936 -20.25 5.48 52.17
CA SER A 936 -21.65 5.27 52.58
C SER A 936 -22.28 3.99 51.97
N SER A 937 -21.64 3.41 50.98
CA SER A 937 -21.97 2.13 50.38
C SER A 937 -21.09 1.00 50.92
#